data_dd6da0e7094b6b1cceb00d99c2cde869
#
_entry.id   dd6da0e7094b6b1cceb00d99c2cde869
#
_cell.length_a   1.000
_cell.length_b   1.000
_cell.length_c   1.000
_cell.angle_alpha   90.00
_cell.angle_beta   90.00
_cell.angle_gamma   90.00
#
_symmetry.space_group_name_H-M   'P 1'
#
loop_
_entity.id
_entity.type
_entity.pdbx_description
1 polymer ?
#
loop_
_entity_poly.entity_id
_entity_poly.type
_entity_poly.pdbx_seq_one_letter_code
_entity_poly.pdbx_strand_id
1 'polypeptide(L)'
;DTRSLSITMTSSSARFPDITNHWARPFIEALARRGILNGYPDGKFRPDNSVTRAEFAAIITTTFSKIPKKREYVPFVDVPDNYWATSAIKKAYETVFITGFPNNYFRPKDRIQRINALLSIISGLGMTSKVSTDLLPVLGQIYQDASKIPDYAKPTAAITTRAGMVVSHPNPKLLNPTLAATRADVSAFVYQALVWLGEEKAIPSQYIVDPSKFDVPTPPPGSVKINPKREFRGAWVASVWISDWPSRAGLEAAQQKAELIQILDKLQELIFNALILQVRPEGDALYESKYEPWSAWLTGIQGKSPGYDPLEFAISECHKRNIEFHAWFNPYRASTSYRRVKNVSPHIAETNPEVVYRYGTQLWMDPGAKVVQDKIYNVIMDVVQRYDVDGIHLDDYFYPYPINNLSFPDSKPYAAYRNAGGRLSLSDWRRNNVNIMLQRLWKGINSAKSHVKFGISPFGIYRPGQPAGIKGLDAYEALYADAKKWLQQGWLDYIAPQLYWRIDQTAQSYPVLLRWWTSINSKQRHVYAGNSVARLDGKAWKQREIVKQVGISRSLREQLSLGNIFFSASGIQENRQGITDKFKSLLYKEPALVTTMPWKDTIQPASPVAVQAENRKITWATGGGEIRSWTLYKKSDNNWILEQVLPKEKTEATVEPGTYAVCAIDRMANQSAGIVVTI
;
A
#
# COMPACT_ATOMS: atom_id res chain seq x y z
N ASP A 1 -25.84 64.02 30.59
CA ASP A 1 -26.83 62.89 30.59
C ASP A 1 -26.43 61.87 29.55
N THR A 2 -25.65 60.93 29.99
CA THR A 2 -25.27 59.75 29.23
C THR A 2 -26.18 58.58 29.65
N ARG A 3 -27.21 58.31 28.84
CA ARG A 3 -28.02 57.10 29.01
C ARG A 3 -27.32 55.92 28.31
N SER A 4 -26.75 55.03 29.10
CA SER A 4 -26.33 53.71 28.71
C SER A 4 -27.58 52.88 28.32
N LEU A 5 -27.71 52.53 27.04
CA LEU A 5 -28.65 51.54 26.56
C LEU A 5 -28.02 50.15 26.79
N SER A 6 -28.40 49.53 27.90
CA SER A 6 -28.18 48.10 28.08
C SER A 6 -29.15 47.33 27.18
N ILE A 7 -28.64 46.75 26.11
CA ILE A 7 -29.37 45.79 25.29
C ILE A 7 -29.46 44.50 26.08
N THR A 8 -30.58 44.28 26.73
CA THR A 8 -30.93 42.97 27.28
C THR A 8 -31.19 42.04 26.10
N MET A 9 -30.24 41.14 25.80
CA MET A 9 -30.52 40.04 24.91
C MET A 9 -31.56 39.14 25.55
N THR A 10 -32.78 39.23 25.10
CA THR A 10 -33.81 38.24 25.38
C THR A 10 -33.35 36.93 24.76
N SER A 11 -33.00 35.94 25.59
CA SER A 11 -32.74 34.59 25.14
C SER A 11 -34.00 34.04 24.47
N SER A 12 -34.02 33.99 23.13
CA SER A 12 -35.07 33.30 22.41
C SER A 12 -35.11 31.85 22.87
N SER A 13 -36.27 31.35 23.26
CA SER A 13 -36.45 29.96 23.67
C SER A 13 -35.96 29.04 22.54
N ALA A 14 -35.20 28.00 22.89
CA ALA A 14 -34.72 27.01 21.92
C ALA A 14 -35.94 26.31 21.28
N ARG A 15 -35.83 25.99 19.98
CA ARG A 15 -36.89 25.26 19.25
C ARG A 15 -37.16 23.88 19.88
N PHE A 16 -36.12 23.27 20.45
CA PHE A 16 -36.20 22.01 21.19
C PHE A 16 -35.68 22.26 22.60
N PRO A 17 -36.36 21.81 23.65
CA PRO A 17 -35.98 22.15 25.04
C PRO A 17 -34.62 21.55 25.43
N ASP A 18 -34.25 20.41 24.89
CA ASP A 18 -32.99 19.68 25.20
C ASP A 18 -31.76 20.20 24.47
N ILE A 19 -31.88 21.23 23.63
CA ILE A 19 -30.72 21.88 22.99
C ILE A 19 -30.43 23.28 23.52
N THR A 20 -31.14 23.74 24.53
CA THR A 20 -31.05 25.13 25.01
C THR A 20 -29.62 25.59 25.26
N ASN A 21 -28.81 24.76 25.91
CA ASN A 21 -27.40 25.03 26.22
C ASN A 21 -26.45 24.10 25.46
N HIS A 22 -26.94 23.46 24.42
CA HIS A 22 -26.16 22.49 23.66
C HIS A 22 -25.26 23.18 22.62
N TRP A 23 -24.01 22.72 22.48
CA TRP A 23 -23.03 23.30 21.56
C TRP A 23 -23.48 23.34 20.10
N ALA A 24 -24.27 22.36 19.68
CA ALA A 24 -24.73 22.21 18.30
C ALA A 24 -26.08 22.97 18.04
N ARG A 25 -26.64 23.66 19.04
CA ARG A 25 -27.91 24.37 18.90
C ARG A 25 -28.00 25.21 17.63
N PRO A 26 -27.02 26.07 17.29
CA PRO A 26 -27.11 26.92 16.10
C PRO A 26 -27.28 26.13 14.80
N PHE A 27 -26.55 25.02 14.66
CA PHE A 27 -26.64 24.14 13.50
C PHE A 27 -27.97 23.42 13.42
N ILE A 28 -28.43 22.86 14.54
CA ILE A 28 -29.71 22.13 14.63
C ILE A 28 -30.88 23.04 14.30
N GLU A 29 -30.93 24.22 14.88
CA GLU A 29 -32.03 25.21 14.65
C GLU A 29 -32.02 25.67 13.18
N ALA A 30 -30.87 25.91 12.58
CA ALA A 30 -30.78 26.31 11.19
C ALA A 30 -31.31 25.23 10.24
N LEU A 31 -30.92 23.97 10.44
CA LEU A 31 -31.40 22.86 9.63
C LEU A 31 -32.90 22.56 9.88
N ALA A 32 -33.36 22.73 11.11
CA ALA A 32 -34.77 22.55 11.44
C ALA A 32 -35.66 23.62 10.78
N ARG A 33 -35.18 24.87 10.68
CA ARG A 33 -35.89 25.93 9.92
C ARG A 33 -36.03 25.61 8.44
N ARG A 34 -35.07 24.86 7.87
CA ARG A 34 -35.11 24.38 6.47
C ARG A 34 -35.97 23.12 6.29
N GLY A 35 -36.52 22.56 7.36
CA GLY A 35 -37.28 21.31 7.31
C GLY A 35 -36.40 20.06 7.08
N ILE A 36 -35.08 20.19 7.24
CA ILE A 36 -34.13 19.08 7.07
C ILE A 36 -34.15 18.16 8.28
N LEU A 37 -34.21 18.71 9.47
CA LEU A 37 -34.24 17.98 10.73
C LEU A 37 -35.52 18.22 11.50
N ASN A 38 -36.03 17.16 12.11
CA ASN A 38 -37.19 17.21 12.99
C ASN A 38 -36.85 16.63 14.36
N GLY A 39 -37.57 17.07 15.38
CA GLY A 39 -37.56 16.47 16.72
C GLY A 39 -38.38 15.17 16.76
N TYR A 40 -38.32 14.54 17.91
CA TYR A 40 -39.17 13.38 18.24
C TYR A 40 -40.61 13.84 18.65
N PRO A 41 -41.57 12.90 18.69
CA PRO A 41 -42.95 13.23 19.09
C PRO A 41 -43.09 13.87 20.47
N ASP A 42 -42.12 13.66 21.36
CA ASP A 42 -42.07 14.28 22.70
C ASP A 42 -41.50 15.72 22.69
N GLY A 43 -41.27 16.28 21.53
CA GLY A 43 -40.73 17.63 21.34
C GLY A 43 -39.23 17.79 21.56
N LYS A 44 -38.49 16.70 21.85
CA LYS A 44 -37.04 16.72 22.05
C LYS A 44 -36.32 16.44 20.76
N PHE A 45 -35.07 16.92 20.65
CA PHE A 45 -34.17 16.63 19.53
C PHE A 45 -33.24 15.43 19.77
N ARG A 46 -32.85 15.22 21.02
CA ARG A 46 -31.89 14.18 21.46
C ARG A 46 -30.54 14.30 20.75
N PRO A 47 -29.84 15.42 20.92
CA PRO A 47 -28.63 15.74 20.15
C PRO A 47 -27.48 14.72 20.32
N ASP A 48 -27.37 14.12 21.50
CA ASP A 48 -26.31 13.17 21.85
C ASP A 48 -26.60 11.72 21.45
N ASN A 49 -27.80 11.43 20.93
CA ASN A 49 -28.10 10.10 20.41
C ASN A 49 -27.30 9.84 19.13
N SER A 50 -26.74 8.64 19.03
CA SER A 50 -26.05 8.21 17.81
C SER A 50 -27.03 7.94 16.67
N VAL A 51 -26.58 8.20 15.45
CA VAL A 51 -27.34 8.07 14.21
C VAL A 51 -27.09 6.72 13.57
N THR A 52 -28.14 6.02 13.16
CA THR A 52 -28.03 4.80 12.37
C THR A 52 -27.77 5.14 10.90
N ARG A 53 -27.28 4.16 10.14
CA ARG A 53 -27.02 4.32 8.70
C ARG A 53 -28.31 4.66 7.93
N ALA A 54 -29.45 4.10 8.34
CA ALA A 54 -30.74 4.42 7.75
C ALA A 54 -31.20 5.86 8.04
N GLU A 55 -31.04 6.32 9.28
CA GLU A 55 -31.33 7.71 9.68
C GLU A 55 -30.40 8.69 8.94
N PHE A 56 -29.12 8.34 8.83
CA PHE A 56 -28.17 9.17 8.08
C PHE A 56 -28.55 9.26 6.59
N ALA A 57 -28.94 8.15 5.96
CA ALA A 57 -29.44 8.16 4.57
C ALA A 57 -30.64 9.10 4.39
N ALA A 58 -31.56 9.11 5.34
CA ALA A 58 -32.71 10.01 5.31
C ALA A 58 -32.30 11.50 5.44
N ILE A 59 -31.41 11.82 6.37
CA ILE A 59 -30.89 13.18 6.55
C ILE A 59 -30.17 13.67 5.29
N ILE A 60 -29.26 12.86 4.76
CA ILE A 60 -28.40 13.26 3.63
C ILE A 60 -29.21 13.49 2.36
N THR A 61 -30.18 12.61 2.07
CA THR A 61 -31.01 12.71 0.87
C THR A 61 -32.05 13.81 0.93
N THR A 62 -32.50 14.17 2.14
CA THR A 62 -33.35 15.37 2.36
C THR A 62 -32.53 16.63 2.16
N THR A 63 -31.34 16.69 2.74
CA THR A 63 -30.48 17.87 2.66
C THR A 63 -30.05 18.13 1.22
N PHE A 64 -29.53 17.12 0.53
CA PHE A 64 -28.94 17.24 -0.82
C PHE A 64 -29.91 16.69 -1.88
N SER A 65 -31.17 17.07 -1.81
CA SER A 65 -32.26 16.54 -2.66
C SER A 65 -32.07 16.79 -4.15
N LYS A 66 -31.28 17.80 -4.51
CA LYS A 66 -30.98 18.19 -5.90
C LYS A 66 -29.86 17.39 -6.56
N ILE A 67 -29.10 16.58 -5.82
CA ILE A 67 -28.01 15.79 -6.40
C ILE A 67 -28.60 14.74 -7.34
N PRO A 68 -28.15 14.70 -8.60
CA PRO A 68 -28.70 13.78 -9.58
C PRO A 68 -28.25 12.33 -9.32
N LYS A 69 -29.05 11.40 -9.81
CA LYS A 69 -28.74 9.98 -9.85
C LYS A 69 -27.45 9.77 -10.66
N LYS A 70 -26.53 8.96 -10.12
CA LYS A 70 -25.22 8.66 -10.72
C LYS A 70 -25.05 7.18 -11.05
N ARG A 71 -25.85 6.30 -10.46
CA ARG A 71 -25.83 4.85 -10.70
C ARG A 71 -27.18 4.21 -10.47
N GLU A 72 -27.37 3.01 -11.03
CA GLU A 72 -28.58 2.24 -10.81
C GLU A 72 -28.60 1.59 -9.42
N TYR A 73 -29.79 1.54 -8.84
CA TYR A 73 -29.97 0.91 -7.54
C TYR A 73 -29.96 -0.61 -7.65
N VAL A 74 -29.21 -1.24 -6.76
CA VAL A 74 -29.24 -2.67 -6.54
C VAL A 74 -29.86 -2.91 -5.14
N PRO A 75 -31.01 -3.58 -5.05
CA PRO A 75 -31.68 -3.82 -3.77
C PRO A 75 -30.78 -4.53 -2.76
N PHE A 76 -30.75 -4.02 -1.54
CA PHE A 76 -29.97 -4.66 -0.47
C PHE A 76 -30.75 -5.80 0.17
N VAL A 77 -30.07 -6.88 0.52
CA VAL A 77 -30.66 -8.11 1.08
C VAL A 77 -31.39 -7.84 2.40
N ASP A 78 -30.89 -6.90 3.19
CA ASP A 78 -31.37 -6.55 4.53
C ASP A 78 -32.23 -5.28 4.59
N VAL A 79 -32.68 -4.79 3.43
CA VAL A 79 -33.59 -3.64 3.31
C VAL A 79 -34.85 -4.06 2.55
N PRO A 80 -35.89 -4.54 3.26
CA PRO A 80 -37.14 -4.91 2.63
C PRO A 80 -37.85 -3.69 2.00
N ASP A 81 -38.67 -3.92 0.99
CA ASP A 81 -39.38 -2.86 0.26
C ASP A 81 -40.26 -1.99 1.18
N ASN A 82 -40.81 -2.56 2.25
CA ASN A 82 -41.64 -1.88 3.23
C ASN A 82 -40.85 -1.26 4.41
N TYR A 83 -39.52 -1.29 4.36
CA TYR A 83 -38.73 -0.66 5.42
C TYR A 83 -38.87 0.85 5.34
N TRP A 84 -39.01 1.53 6.46
CA TRP A 84 -39.31 2.97 6.52
C TRP A 84 -38.32 3.85 5.76
N ALA A 85 -37.04 3.44 5.67
CA ALA A 85 -35.98 4.20 5.03
C ALA A 85 -35.62 3.71 3.61
N THR A 86 -36.35 2.76 3.04
CA THR A 86 -36.01 2.15 1.74
C THR A 86 -35.82 3.19 0.64
N SER A 87 -36.73 4.15 0.55
CA SER A 87 -36.64 5.24 -0.44
C SER A 87 -35.39 6.11 -0.25
N ALA A 88 -35.07 6.45 1.00
CA ALA A 88 -33.87 7.24 1.33
C ALA A 88 -32.58 6.46 1.07
N ILE A 89 -32.53 5.18 1.44
CA ILE A 89 -31.39 4.30 1.19
C ILE A 89 -31.15 4.15 -0.32
N LYS A 90 -32.21 3.91 -1.10
CA LYS A 90 -32.15 3.85 -2.55
C LYS A 90 -31.54 5.13 -3.11
N LYS A 91 -32.10 6.29 -2.74
CA LYS A 91 -31.62 7.59 -3.21
C LYS A 91 -30.17 7.87 -2.79
N ALA A 92 -29.80 7.56 -1.54
CA ALA A 92 -28.43 7.73 -1.07
C ALA A 92 -27.43 6.86 -1.83
N TYR A 93 -27.82 5.64 -2.19
CA TYR A 93 -27.02 4.75 -3.03
C TYR A 93 -26.91 5.28 -4.46
N GLU A 94 -28.02 5.62 -5.09
CA GLU A 94 -28.06 6.14 -6.48
C GLU A 94 -27.26 7.44 -6.65
N THR A 95 -27.19 8.28 -5.61
CA THR A 95 -26.44 9.55 -5.60
C THR A 95 -25.01 9.41 -5.07
N VAL A 96 -24.57 8.20 -4.77
CA VAL A 96 -23.20 7.84 -4.33
C VAL A 96 -22.83 8.40 -2.95
N PHE A 97 -23.79 8.83 -2.14
CA PHE A 97 -23.52 9.20 -0.74
C PHE A 97 -23.16 7.98 0.10
N ILE A 98 -23.86 6.87 -0.06
CA ILE A 98 -23.63 5.66 0.74
C ILE A 98 -23.48 4.45 -0.18
N THR A 99 -22.52 3.57 0.18
CA THR A 99 -22.35 2.25 -0.40
C THR A 99 -22.81 1.17 0.56
N GLY A 100 -23.05 -0.04 0.04
CA GLY A 100 -23.31 -1.22 0.85
C GLY A 100 -22.01 -1.90 1.33
N PHE A 101 -22.21 -2.99 2.05
CA PHE A 101 -21.17 -3.93 2.48
C PHE A 101 -21.07 -5.12 1.51
N PRO A 102 -20.03 -5.94 1.61
CA PRO A 102 -19.96 -7.19 0.86
C PRO A 102 -21.22 -8.05 1.00
N ASN A 103 -21.51 -8.85 -0.03
CA ASN A 103 -22.73 -9.66 -0.13
C ASN A 103 -24.06 -8.87 -0.16
N ASN A 104 -23.96 -7.63 -0.61
CA ASN A 104 -25.12 -6.75 -0.83
C ASN A 104 -25.95 -6.45 0.42
N TYR A 105 -25.28 -6.28 1.58
CA TYR A 105 -25.90 -5.79 2.81
C TYR A 105 -25.76 -4.29 2.95
N PHE A 106 -26.78 -3.62 3.49
CA PHE A 106 -26.74 -2.20 3.83
C PHE A 106 -26.44 -1.96 5.31
N ARG A 107 -26.91 -2.84 6.18
CA ARG A 107 -26.87 -2.74 7.65
C ARG A 107 -27.55 -1.47 8.16
N PRO A 108 -28.86 -1.31 7.93
CA PRO A 108 -29.59 -0.07 8.21
C PRO A 108 -29.62 0.34 9.68
N LYS A 109 -29.51 -0.63 10.58
CA LYS A 109 -29.55 -0.41 12.04
C LYS A 109 -28.17 -0.13 12.66
N ASP A 110 -27.09 -0.37 11.92
CA ASP A 110 -25.75 -0.07 12.41
C ASP A 110 -25.54 1.44 12.55
N ARG A 111 -24.83 1.84 13.59
CA ARG A 111 -24.48 3.24 13.84
C ARG A 111 -23.40 3.68 12.87
N ILE A 112 -23.56 4.86 12.28
CA ILE A 112 -22.54 5.38 11.39
C ILE A 112 -21.40 6.02 12.20
N GLN A 113 -20.16 5.69 11.85
CA GLN A 113 -19.00 6.33 12.46
C GLN A 113 -18.81 7.75 11.92
N ARG A 114 -18.23 8.65 12.72
CA ARG A 114 -17.99 10.05 12.36
C ARG A 114 -17.24 10.17 11.03
N ILE A 115 -16.16 9.39 10.86
CA ILE A 115 -15.37 9.44 9.61
C ILE A 115 -16.16 8.94 8.40
N ASN A 116 -17.05 7.96 8.58
CA ASN A 116 -17.87 7.44 7.50
C ASN A 116 -19.01 8.38 7.12
N ALA A 117 -19.52 9.17 8.06
CA ALA A 117 -20.46 10.24 7.77
C ALA A 117 -19.81 11.33 6.89
N LEU A 118 -18.58 11.74 7.25
CA LEU A 118 -17.79 12.69 6.45
C LEU A 118 -17.43 12.12 5.06
N LEU A 119 -17.02 10.85 4.98
CA LEU A 119 -16.74 10.16 3.71
C LEU A 119 -17.95 10.13 2.79
N SER A 120 -19.13 9.86 3.37
CA SER A 120 -20.39 9.87 2.64
C SER A 120 -20.66 11.23 2.01
N ILE A 121 -20.52 12.30 2.77
CA ILE A 121 -20.74 13.68 2.29
C ILE A 121 -19.80 14.01 1.12
N ILE A 122 -18.50 13.76 1.26
CA ILE A 122 -17.53 14.07 0.20
C ILE A 122 -17.77 13.26 -1.06
N SER A 123 -18.19 11.98 -0.91
CA SER A 123 -18.48 11.10 -2.04
C SER A 123 -19.69 11.59 -2.85
N GLY A 124 -20.79 11.88 -2.17
CA GLY A 124 -22.02 12.37 -2.79
C GLY A 124 -21.85 13.72 -3.48
N LEU A 125 -21.12 14.64 -2.85
CA LEU A 125 -20.85 15.99 -3.37
C LEU A 125 -19.69 16.02 -4.40
N GLY A 126 -19.00 14.92 -4.60
CA GLY A 126 -17.88 14.83 -5.56
C GLY A 126 -16.71 15.74 -5.16
N MET A 127 -16.43 15.85 -3.87
CA MET A 127 -15.41 16.78 -3.35
C MET A 127 -13.98 16.30 -3.57
N THR A 128 -13.77 15.03 -3.78
CA THR A 128 -12.44 14.43 -3.99
C THR A 128 -11.66 15.06 -5.15
N SER A 129 -12.38 15.52 -6.18
CA SER A 129 -11.79 16.23 -7.32
C SER A 129 -11.78 17.76 -7.19
N LYS A 130 -12.42 18.31 -6.16
CA LYS A 130 -12.65 19.77 -6.01
C LYS A 130 -11.89 20.38 -4.83
N VAL A 131 -11.50 19.55 -3.84
CA VAL A 131 -10.85 20.03 -2.61
C VAL A 131 -9.49 19.38 -2.51
N SER A 132 -8.47 20.16 -2.13
CA SER A 132 -7.10 19.69 -1.96
C SER A 132 -6.96 18.73 -0.78
N THR A 133 -6.07 17.75 -0.92
CA THR A 133 -5.62 16.84 0.14
C THR A 133 -4.34 17.33 0.82
N ASP A 134 -3.98 18.58 0.64
CA ASP A 134 -2.73 19.19 1.12
C ASP A 134 -2.54 19.14 2.64
N LEU A 135 -3.60 18.90 3.42
CA LEU A 135 -3.52 18.71 4.87
C LEU A 135 -3.16 17.27 5.30
N LEU A 136 -3.07 16.31 4.35
CA LEU A 136 -2.65 14.93 4.68
C LEU A 136 -1.38 14.86 5.55
N PRO A 137 -0.29 15.62 5.22
CA PRO A 137 0.97 15.61 5.98
C PRO A 137 0.82 16.00 7.43
N VAL A 138 -0.05 16.93 7.65
CA VAL A 138 -0.16 17.61 8.91
C VAL A 138 -1.34 17.13 9.74
N LEU A 139 -2.04 16.06 9.34
CA LEU A 139 -3.14 15.49 10.14
C LEU A 139 -2.73 15.18 11.57
N GLY A 140 -1.50 14.72 11.80
CA GLY A 140 -0.96 14.49 13.14
C GLY A 140 -0.70 15.75 13.95
N GLN A 141 -0.56 16.90 13.29
CA GLN A 141 -0.48 18.21 13.95
C GLN A 141 -1.88 18.78 14.24
N ILE A 142 -2.84 18.46 13.37
CA ILE A 142 -4.24 18.90 13.52
C ILE A 142 -4.95 18.09 14.60
N TYR A 143 -4.84 16.76 14.53
CA TYR A 143 -5.57 15.84 15.39
C TYR A 143 -4.64 15.01 16.26
N GLN A 144 -4.85 15.09 17.57
CA GLN A 144 -4.11 14.28 18.56
C GLN A 144 -4.37 12.77 18.39
N ASP A 145 -5.51 12.41 17.81
CA ASP A 145 -5.92 11.04 17.52
C ASP A 145 -5.79 10.66 16.04
N ALA A 146 -4.94 11.34 15.28
CA ALA A 146 -4.71 11.06 13.86
C ALA A 146 -4.31 9.59 13.59
N SER A 147 -3.61 8.95 14.52
CA SER A 147 -3.25 7.53 14.44
C SER A 147 -4.45 6.57 14.43
N LYS A 148 -5.62 7.04 14.89
CA LYS A 148 -6.87 6.28 14.87
C LYS A 148 -7.65 6.41 13.55
N ILE A 149 -7.21 7.29 12.65
CA ILE A 149 -7.84 7.46 11.35
C ILE A 149 -7.49 6.22 10.50
N PRO A 150 -8.49 5.45 10.03
CA PRO A 150 -8.21 4.34 9.12
C PRO A 150 -7.51 4.83 7.85
N ASP A 151 -6.57 4.06 7.31
CA ASP A 151 -5.77 4.48 6.16
C ASP A 151 -6.62 4.90 4.96
N TYR A 152 -7.70 4.15 4.68
CA TYR A 152 -8.63 4.49 3.61
C TYR A 152 -9.32 5.84 3.78
N ALA A 153 -9.40 6.35 5.00
CA ALA A 153 -10.13 7.55 5.36
C ALA A 153 -9.24 8.78 5.62
N LYS A 154 -7.92 8.64 5.56
CA LYS A 154 -7.00 9.79 5.71
C LYS A 154 -7.26 10.89 4.68
N PRO A 155 -7.46 10.58 3.37
CA PRO A 155 -7.86 11.60 2.40
C PRO A 155 -9.18 12.30 2.76
N THR A 156 -10.15 11.56 3.29
CA THR A 156 -11.42 12.12 3.78
C THR A 156 -11.19 13.14 4.88
N ALA A 157 -10.37 12.80 5.88
CA ALA A 157 -10.03 13.71 6.97
C ALA A 157 -9.36 15.00 6.44
N ALA A 158 -8.43 14.89 5.51
CA ALA A 158 -7.76 16.03 4.90
C ALA A 158 -8.75 16.92 4.12
N ILE A 159 -9.56 16.34 3.25
CA ILE A 159 -10.54 17.06 2.42
C ILE A 159 -11.58 17.79 3.30
N THR A 160 -12.17 17.08 4.25
CA THR A 160 -13.23 17.65 5.11
C THR A 160 -12.70 18.71 6.05
N THR A 161 -11.46 18.57 6.53
CA THR A 161 -10.78 19.62 7.31
C THR A 161 -10.49 20.85 6.44
N ARG A 162 -9.94 20.67 5.25
CA ARG A 162 -9.66 21.77 4.31
C ARG A 162 -10.94 22.52 3.93
N ALA A 163 -12.04 21.81 3.77
CA ALA A 163 -13.34 22.39 3.45
C ALA A 163 -14.06 23.03 4.66
N GLY A 164 -13.48 22.99 5.86
CA GLY A 164 -14.10 23.50 7.07
C GLY A 164 -15.32 22.73 7.54
N MET A 165 -15.41 21.44 7.20
CA MET A 165 -16.54 20.58 7.55
C MET A 165 -16.42 19.89 8.90
N VAL A 166 -15.20 19.75 9.42
CA VAL A 166 -14.99 19.03 10.67
C VAL A 166 -15.36 19.92 11.85
N VAL A 167 -16.31 19.44 12.63
CA VAL A 167 -16.72 20.05 13.90
C VAL A 167 -16.57 19.01 14.99
N SER A 168 -15.76 19.30 16.00
CA SER A 168 -15.44 18.35 17.06
C SER A 168 -15.60 18.98 18.44
N HIS A 169 -16.65 18.54 19.14
CA HIS A 169 -16.93 18.93 20.52
C HIS A 169 -16.53 17.80 21.47
N PRO A 170 -15.99 18.07 22.65
CA PRO A 170 -15.60 19.38 23.17
C PRO A 170 -14.21 19.85 22.74
N ASN A 171 -13.46 19.02 22.05
CA ASN A 171 -12.08 19.30 21.68
C ASN A 171 -11.87 19.20 20.15
N PRO A 172 -11.64 20.34 19.47
CA PRO A 172 -11.41 20.34 18.01
C PRO A 172 -10.10 19.64 17.60
N LYS A 173 -9.22 19.34 18.55
CA LYS A 173 -7.98 18.55 18.29
C LYS A 173 -8.23 17.04 18.28
N LEU A 174 -9.46 16.57 18.43
CA LEU A 174 -9.84 15.17 18.35
C LEU A 174 -10.84 14.97 17.21
N LEU A 175 -10.47 14.21 16.21
CA LEU A 175 -11.38 13.84 15.12
C LEU A 175 -12.42 12.81 15.58
N ASN A 176 -12.03 11.93 16.50
CA ASN A 176 -12.83 10.80 16.97
C ASN A 176 -13.37 9.94 15.80
N PRO A 177 -12.52 9.49 14.86
CA PRO A 177 -12.95 8.98 13.55
C PRO A 177 -13.84 7.75 13.64
N THR A 178 -13.58 6.87 14.59
CA THR A 178 -14.26 5.58 14.75
C THR A 178 -15.44 5.61 15.74
N LEU A 179 -15.66 6.72 16.42
CA LEU A 179 -16.83 6.87 17.29
C LEU A 179 -18.12 7.00 16.46
N ALA A 180 -19.21 6.49 16.98
CA ALA A 180 -20.52 6.68 16.37
C ALA A 180 -20.87 8.18 16.34
N ALA A 181 -21.26 8.66 15.17
CA ALA A 181 -21.69 10.06 15.01
C ALA A 181 -23.02 10.28 15.76
N THR A 182 -23.09 11.36 16.52
CA THR A 182 -24.32 11.79 17.17
C THR A 182 -25.20 12.60 16.21
N ARG A 183 -26.45 12.81 16.59
CA ARG A 183 -27.36 13.71 15.84
C ARG A 183 -26.79 15.13 15.76
N ALA A 184 -26.12 15.58 16.84
CA ALA A 184 -25.40 16.84 16.86
C ALA A 184 -24.23 16.89 15.89
N ASP A 185 -23.40 15.84 15.87
CA ASP A 185 -22.27 15.73 14.90
C ASP A 185 -22.76 15.81 13.46
N VAL A 186 -23.76 15.00 13.12
CA VAL A 186 -24.32 14.97 11.77
C VAL A 186 -24.93 16.31 11.38
N SER A 187 -25.64 16.96 12.31
CA SER A 187 -26.20 18.32 12.09
C SER A 187 -25.10 19.32 11.74
N ALA A 188 -23.99 19.31 12.49
CA ALA A 188 -22.88 20.21 12.24
C ALA A 188 -22.17 19.91 10.92
N PHE A 189 -21.89 18.65 10.61
CA PHE A 189 -21.24 18.27 9.35
C PHE A 189 -22.07 18.62 8.11
N VAL A 190 -23.37 18.34 8.16
CA VAL A 190 -24.31 18.64 7.08
C VAL A 190 -24.45 20.16 6.89
N TYR A 191 -24.52 20.90 7.97
CA TYR A 191 -24.59 22.37 7.90
C TYR A 191 -23.31 22.95 7.26
N GLN A 192 -22.15 22.50 7.70
CA GLN A 192 -20.87 22.93 7.11
C GLN A 192 -20.74 22.55 5.63
N ALA A 193 -21.31 21.42 5.22
CA ALA A 193 -21.38 21.06 3.79
C ALA A 193 -22.25 22.04 3.00
N LEU A 194 -23.36 22.52 3.56
CA LEU A 194 -24.19 23.56 2.95
C LEU A 194 -23.47 24.91 2.87
N VAL A 195 -22.67 25.25 3.88
CA VAL A 195 -21.78 26.43 3.85
C VAL A 195 -20.77 26.32 2.71
N TRP A 196 -20.14 25.15 2.57
CA TRP A 196 -19.18 24.90 1.49
C TRP A 196 -19.83 25.01 0.10
N LEU A 197 -21.09 24.60 -0.04
CA LEU A 197 -21.87 24.75 -1.28
C LEU A 197 -22.31 26.19 -1.54
N GLY A 198 -22.14 27.09 -0.57
CA GLY A 198 -22.67 28.48 -0.64
C GLY A 198 -24.16 28.59 -0.42
N GLU A 199 -24.81 27.55 0.08
CA GLU A 199 -26.25 27.51 0.36
C GLU A 199 -26.63 28.05 1.75
N GLU A 200 -25.63 28.13 2.65
CA GLU A 200 -25.78 28.66 4.00
C GLU A 200 -24.63 29.59 4.36
N LYS A 201 -24.89 30.49 5.32
CA LYS A 201 -23.89 31.37 5.90
C LYS A 201 -23.12 30.65 7.00
N ALA A 202 -21.83 30.96 7.13
CA ALA A 202 -21.00 30.41 8.20
C ALA A 202 -21.56 30.77 9.57
N ILE A 203 -21.64 29.79 10.47
CA ILE A 203 -21.95 29.96 11.89
C ILE A 203 -20.62 29.92 12.66
N PRO A 204 -20.26 30.98 13.40
CA PRO A 204 -19.06 30.95 14.23
C PRO A 204 -19.17 29.88 15.31
N SER A 205 -18.17 29.03 15.40
CA SER A 205 -18.07 28.00 16.45
C SER A 205 -16.59 27.67 16.73
N GLN A 206 -16.25 27.66 18.02
CA GLN A 206 -14.89 27.25 18.45
C GLN A 206 -14.59 25.78 18.19
N TYR A 207 -15.59 24.98 17.84
CA TYR A 207 -15.47 23.54 17.57
C TYR A 207 -15.23 23.21 16.10
N ILE A 208 -15.34 24.20 15.21
CA ILE A 208 -14.95 24.05 13.81
C ILE A 208 -13.41 24.03 13.72
N VAL A 209 -12.87 23.02 13.06
CA VAL A 209 -11.43 22.93 12.83
C VAL A 209 -11.05 23.92 11.73
N ASP A 210 -10.20 24.88 12.08
CA ASP A 210 -9.74 25.92 11.18
C ASP A 210 -8.46 25.47 10.45
N PRO A 211 -8.52 25.19 9.15
CA PRO A 211 -7.38 24.72 8.40
C PRO A 211 -6.29 25.78 8.17
N SER A 212 -6.63 27.06 8.31
CA SER A 212 -5.67 28.16 8.07
C SER A 212 -4.55 28.25 9.12
N LYS A 213 -4.71 27.52 10.23
CA LYS A 213 -3.72 27.50 11.34
C LYS A 213 -2.56 26.54 11.14
N PHE A 214 -2.55 25.80 10.04
CA PHE A 214 -1.53 24.78 9.79
C PHE A 214 -0.71 25.09 8.55
N ASP A 215 0.62 25.11 8.71
CA ASP A 215 1.54 25.30 7.60
C ASP A 215 1.55 24.06 6.72
N VAL A 216 1.24 24.25 5.45
CA VAL A 216 1.36 23.22 4.42
C VAL A 216 2.44 23.67 3.44
N PRO A 217 3.34 22.77 3.04
CA PRO A 217 4.32 23.13 2.02
C PRO A 217 3.62 23.59 0.73
N THR A 218 3.76 24.86 0.40
CA THR A 218 3.25 25.41 -0.87
C THR A 218 4.35 25.36 -1.91
N PRO A 219 4.03 24.99 -3.15
CA PRO A 219 5.01 25.04 -4.22
C PRO A 219 5.56 26.46 -4.39
N PRO A 220 6.87 26.63 -4.60
CA PRO A 220 7.46 27.95 -4.84
C PRO A 220 6.85 28.65 -6.07
N PRO A 221 6.74 29.99 -6.07
CA PRO A 221 6.29 30.72 -7.24
C PRO A 221 7.15 30.41 -8.48
N GLY A 222 6.50 30.20 -9.63
CA GLY A 222 7.19 29.86 -10.88
C GLY A 222 7.65 28.40 -10.99
N SER A 223 7.36 27.55 -9.99
CA SER A 223 7.60 26.13 -10.09
C SER A 223 6.62 25.45 -11.05
N VAL A 224 7.00 24.29 -11.59
CA VAL A 224 6.21 23.52 -12.55
C VAL A 224 5.80 22.17 -11.95
N LYS A 225 4.58 21.76 -12.22
CA LYS A 225 4.12 20.41 -11.90
C LYS A 225 4.44 19.49 -13.07
N ILE A 226 5.20 18.43 -12.80
CA ILE A 226 5.57 17.42 -13.79
C ILE A 226 5.02 16.08 -13.37
N ASN A 227 4.35 15.39 -14.29
CA ASN A 227 3.87 14.02 -14.07
C ASN A 227 4.87 13.04 -14.70
N PRO A 228 5.72 12.38 -13.92
CA PRO A 228 6.73 11.48 -14.44
C PRO A 228 6.12 10.17 -14.94
N LYS A 229 6.83 9.52 -15.87
CA LYS A 229 6.58 8.11 -16.17
C LYS A 229 6.91 7.28 -14.94
N ARG A 230 5.99 6.38 -14.58
CA ARG A 230 6.15 5.50 -13.43
C ARG A 230 5.94 4.05 -13.86
N GLU A 231 6.86 3.20 -13.47
CA GLU A 231 6.81 1.76 -13.74
C GLU A 231 7.78 1.04 -12.80
N PHE A 232 7.30 0.03 -12.11
CA PHE A 232 8.16 -0.82 -11.30
C PHE A 232 8.93 -1.78 -12.19
N ARG A 233 10.26 -1.74 -12.12
CA ARG A 233 11.19 -2.49 -12.97
C ARG A 233 12.13 -3.30 -12.10
N GLY A 234 11.68 -4.48 -11.71
CA GLY A 234 12.37 -5.30 -10.72
C GLY A 234 13.06 -6.53 -11.31
N ALA A 235 14.10 -6.96 -10.63
CA ALA A 235 14.77 -8.23 -10.88
C ALA A 235 14.95 -9.00 -9.58
N TRP A 236 14.63 -10.31 -9.60
CA TRP A 236 14.95 -11.21 -8.50
C TRP A 236 16.40 -11.69 -8.57
N VAL A 237 17.02 -11.71 -7.40
CA VAL A 237 18.33 -12.33 -7.18
C VAL A 237 18.18 -13.40 -6.11
N ALA A 238 18.21 -14.66 -6.51
CA ALA A 238 18.08 -15.80 -5.62
C ALA A 238 19.45 -16.26 -5.11
N SER A 239 19.59 -16.43 -3.81
CA SER A 239 20.76 -17.01 -3.16
C SER A 239 20.66 -18.54 -3.01
N VAL A 240 19.43 -19.04 -2.82
CA VAL A 240 19.19 -20.49 -2.73
C VAL A 240 19.67 -21.20 -3.99
N TRP A 241 20.30 -22.34 -3.83
CA TRP A 241 20.91 -23.12 -4.91
C TRP A 241 21.98 -22.37 -5.71
N ILE A 242 22.46 -21.24 -5.17
CA ILE A 242 23.41 -20.36 -5.87
C ILE A 242 22.89 -20.00 -7.26
N SER A 243 21.57 -19.75 -7.34
CA SER A 243 20.89 -19.53 -8.63
C SER A 243 21.37 -18.26 -9.33
N ASP A 244 21.61 -17.19 -8.57
CA ASP A 244 22.02 -15.89 -9.10
C ASP A 244 23.27 -15.34 -8.41
N TRP A 245 23.31 -15.37 -7.08
CA TRP A 245 24.40 -14.77 -6.31
C TRP A 245 24.46 -15.34 -4.89
N PRO A 246 25.68 -15.65 -4.38
CA PRO A 246 26.98 -15.65 -5.08
C PRO A 246 27.06 -16.77 -6.13
N SER A 247 28.04 -16.72 -7.03
CA SER A 247 28.18 -17.72 -8.09
C SER A 247 28.61 -19.09 -7.58
N ARG A 248 29.23 -19.13 -6.41
CA ARG A 248 29.53 -20.36 -5.64
C ARG A 248 29.72 -20.03 -4.16
N ALA A 249 29.53 -21.02 -3.32
CA ALA A 249 29.82 -20.88 -1.90
C ALA A 249 31.34 -20.80 -1.66
N GLY A 250 31.75 -20.10 -0.61
CA GLY A 250 33.16 -20.01 -0.20
C GLY A 250 33.99 -18.99 -0.97
N LEU A 251 33.37 -18.13 -1.77
CA LEU A 251 34.08 -16.99 -2.35
C LEU A 251 34.52 -16.00 -1.26
N GLU A 252 35.67 -15.39 -1.46
CA GLU A 252 36.15 -14.28 -0.63
C GLU A 252 35.19 -13.09 -0.69
N ALA A 253 35.14 -12.30 0.39
CA ALA A 253 34.27 -11.13 0.49
C ALA A 253 34.42 -10.17 -0.70
N ALA A 254 35.64 -9.90 -1.13
CA ALA A 254 35.90 -9.03 -2.27
C ALA A 254 35.30 -9.56 -3.58
N GLN A 255 35.32 -10.87 -3.79
CA GLN A 255 34.74 -11.52 -4.97
C GLN A 255 33.20 -11.50 -4.91
N GLN A 256 32.62 -11.79 -3.76
CA GLN A 256 31.16 -11.68 -3.57
C GLN A 256 30.68 -10.27 -3.86
N LYS A 257 31.36 -9.25 -3.33
CA LYS A 257 31.04 -7.84 -3.56
C LYS A 257 31.16 -7.48 -5.05
N ALA A 258 32.25 -7.89 -5.70
CA ALA A 258 32.47 -7.63 -7.12
C ALA A 258 31.37 -8.23 -8.02
N GLU A 259 30.93 -9.45 -7.74
CA GLU A 259 29.83 -10.09 -8.46
C GLU A 259 28.50 -9.33 -8.30
N LEU A 260 28.18 -8.89 -7.07
CA LEU A 260 26.97 -8.15 -6.82
C LEU A 260 27.00 -6.77 -7.52
N ILE A 261 28.14 -6.10 -7.51
CA ILE A 261 28.34 -4.85 -8.24
C ILE A 261 28.11 -5.05 -9.74
N GLN A 262 28.60 -6.14 -10.33
CA GLN A 262 28.36 -6.45 -11.75
C GLN A 262 26.86 -6.60 -12.05
N ILE A 263 26.11 -7.28 -11.18
CA ILE A 263 24.66 -7.41 -11.33
C ILE A 263 24.00 -6.01 -11.29
N LEU A 264 24.35 -5.20 -10.29
CA LEU A 264 23.77 -3.88 -10.10
C LEU A 264 24.15 -2.90 -11.20
N ASP A 265 25.39 -2.93 -11.71
CA ASP A 265 25.82 -2.12 -12.85
C ASP A 265 25.02 -2.47 -14.11
N LYS A 266 24.78 -3.76 -14.35
CA LYS A 266 23.94 -4.20 -15.45
C LYS A 266 22.49 -3.71 -15.30
N LEU A 267 21.90 -3.83 -14.12
CA LEU A 267 20.55 -3.34 -13.86
C LEU A 267 20.45 -1.82 -14.00
N GLN A 268 21.46 -1.07 -13.55
CA GLN A 268 21.54 0.37 -13.73
C GLN A 268 21.64 0.75 -15.21
N GLU A 269 22.48 0.08 -15.98
CA GLU A 269 22.61 0.27 -17.44
C GLU A 269 21.26 0.08 -18.15
N LEU A 270 20.47 -0.89 -17.70
CA LEU A 270 19.17 -1.22 -18.28
C LEU A 270 18.01 -0.42 -17.66
N ILE A 271 18.31 0.52 -16.77
CA ILE A 271 17.34 1.40 -16.13
C ILE A 271 16.26 0.60 -15.34
N PHE A 272 16.66 -0.48 -14.70
CA PHE A 272 15.89 -1.10 -13.63
C PHE A 272 15.87 -0.21 -12.40
N ASN A 273 14.83 -0.29 -11.60
CA ASN A 273 14.67 0.55 -10.40
C ASN A 273 14.40 -0.23 -9.11
N ALA A 274 14.42 -1.55 -9.15
CA ALA A 274 14.27 -2.40 -7.97
C ALA A 274 15.06 -3.69 -8.08
N LEU A 275 15.68 -4.09 -6.97
CA LEU A 275 16.32 -5.37 -6.75
C LEU A 275 15.60 -6.11 -5.63
N ILE A 276 15.26 -7.37 -5.85
CA ILE A 276 14.67 -8.23 -4.82
C ILE A 276 15.70 -9.35 -4.54
N LEU A 277 16.46 -9.18 -3.47
CA LEU A 277 17.53 -10.11 -3.08
C LEU A 277 17.05 -11.05 -1.97
N GLN A 278 17.21 -12.36 -2.17
CA GLN A 278 16.91 -13.36 -1.18
C GLN A 278 17.95 -13.37 -0.05
N VAL A 279 17.54 -12.85 1.11
CA VAL A 279 18.40 -12.68 2.29
C VAL A 279 18.17 -13.74 3.36
N ARG A 280 17.08 -14.52 3.22
CA ARG A 280 16.72 -15.62 4.11
C ARG A 280 16.19 -16.81 3.32
N PRO A 281 17.06 -17.68 2.81
CA PRO A 281 16.61 -18.80 1.96
C PRO A 281 16.06 -20.00 2.74
N GLU A 282 16.55 -20.30 3.95
CA GLU A 282 16.21 -21.53 4.69
C GLU A 282 16.46 -21.40 6.22
N GLY A 283 15.83 -20.45 6.86
CA GLY A 283 15.98 -20.22 8.31
C GLY A 283 17.37 -19.72 8.71
N ASP A 284 18.09 -19.13 7.79
CA ASP A 284 19.42 -18.61 7.89
C ASP A 284 19.48 -17.18 7.33
N ALA A 285 20.63 -16.54 7.37
CA ALA A 285 20.73 -15.13 7.01
C ALA A 285 21.93 -14.81 6.13
N LEU A 286 21.73 -13.90 5.16
CA LEU A 286 22.76 -13.23 4.40
C LEU A 286 23.14 -11.87 5.03
N TYR A 287 23.03 -11.78 6.34
CA TYR A 287 23.37 -10.61 7.15
C TYR A 287 23.67 -11.05 8.59
N GLU A 288 24.27 -10.19 9.36
CA GLU A 288 24.51 -10.46 10.78
C GLU A 288 23.18 -10.42 11.55
N SER A 289 22.72 -11.59 12.00
CA SER A 289 21.47 -11.78 12.73
C SER A 289 21.72 -12.36 14.11
N LYS A 290 21.02 -11.82 15.12
CA LYS A 290 20.98 -12.42 16.46
C LYS A 290 19.98 -13.58 16.56
N TYR A 291 19.12 -13.74 15.57
CA TYR A 291 18.03 -14.74 15.56
C TYR A 291 18.39 -16.02 14.78
N GLU A 292 19.22 -15.89 13.75
CA GLU A 292 19.49 -16.98 12.82
C GLU A 292 20.96 -17.02 12.42
N PRO A 293 21.51 -18.19 12.05
CA PRO A 293 22.92 -18.31 11.67
C PRO A 293 23.18 -17.74 10.27
N TRP A 294 24.44 -17.43 9.98
CA TRP A 294 24.91 -17.15 8.63
C TRP A 294 24.59 -18.29 7.68
N SER A 295 24.12 -17.95 6.49
CA SER A 295 23.79 -18.94 5.46
C SER A 295 25.02 -19.66 4.93
N ALA A 296 24.93 -20.98 4.77
CA ALA A 296 25.94 -21.78 4.11
C ALA A 296 26.05 -21.51 2.60
N TRP A 297 25.08 -20.86 2.01
CA TRP A 297 25.16 -20.41 0.61
C TRP A 297 26.25 -19.37 0.39
N LEU A 298 26.63 -18.61 1.44
CA LEU A 298 27.74 -17.65 1.37
C LEU A 298 29.11 -18.34 1.48
N THR A 299 29.30 -19.11 2.53
CA THR A 299 30.64 -19.63 2.91
C THR A 299 30.81 -21.13 2.72
N GLY A 300 29.75 -21.86 2.45
CA GLY A 300 29.68 -23.31 2.44
C GLY A 300 29.44 -23.93 3.82
N ILE A 301 29.57 -23.16 4.91
CA ILE A 301 29.40 -23.59 6.30
C ILE A 301 28.39 -22.67 6.99
N GLN A 302 27.28 -23.24 7.46
CA GLN A 302 26.29 -22.48 8.21
C GLN A 302 26.90 -21.94 9.52
N GLY A 303 26.64 -20.69 9.82
CA GLY A 303 27.17 -20.00 11.01
C GLY A 303 28.52 -19.33 10.81
N LYS A 304 29.22 -19.59 9.70
CA LYS A 304 30.46 -18.91 9.36
C LYS A 304 30.22 -17.57 8.69
N SER A 305 30.73 -16.49 9.30
CA SER A 305 30.65 -15.14 8.74
C SER A 305 31.44 -15.02 7.43
N PRO A 306 30.91 -14.33 6.42
CA PRO A 306 31.68 -14.02 5.20
C PRO A 306 32.68 -12.86 5.39
N GLY A 307 32.76 -12.26 6.59
CA GLY A 307 33.67 -11.16 6.89
C GLY A 307 33.14 -9.76 6.55
N TYR A 308 31.87 -9.65 6.18
CA TYR A 308 31.15 -8.40 5.91
C TYR A 308 29.65 -8.64 6.04
N ASP A 309 28.84 -7.56 6.00
CA ASP A 309 27.39 -7.68 5.97
C ASP A 309 26.86 -7.52 4.53
N PRO A 310 26.47 -8.63 3.86
CA PRO A 310 25.96 -8.59 2.49
C PRO A 310 24.71 -7.74 2.32
N LEU A 311 23.81 -7.72 3.31
CA LEU A 311 22.57 -6.96 3.24
C LEU A 311 22.84 -5.45 3.27
N GLU A 312 23.68 -4.98 4.19
CA GLU A 312 24.08 -3.58 4.27
C GLU A 312 24.81 -3.12 3.00
N PHE A 313 25.74 -3.97 2.52
CA PHE A 313 26.46 -3.71 1.27
C PHE A 313 25.51 -3.60 0.08
N ALA A 314 24.58 -4.54 -0.08
CA ALA A 314 23.62 -4.53 -1.18
C ALA A 314 22.69 -3.30 -1.15
N ILE A 315 22.19 -2.92 0.01
CA ILE A 315 21.36 -1.72 0.19
C ILE A 315 22.12 -0.47 -0.24
N SER A 316 23.33 -0.29 0.28
CA SER A 316 24.20 0.86 -0.06
C SER A 316 24.47 0.95 -1.56
N GLU A 317 24.84 -0.15 -2.19
CA GLU A 317 25.13 -0.20 -3.62
C GLU A 317 23.89 -0.01 -4.50
N CYS A 318 22.72 -0.48 -4.05
CA CYS A 318 21.44 -0.19 -4.71
C CYS A 318 21.09 1.30 -4.66
N HIS A 319 21.18 1.91 -3.50
CA HIS A 319 20.81 3.30 -3.29
C HIS A 319 21.72 4.26 -4.08
N LYS A 320 23.02 3.98 -4.21
CA LYS A 320 23.94 4.75 -5.08
C LYS A 320 23.49 4.77 -6.55
N ARG A 321 22.72 3.77 -6.97
CA ARG A 321 22.23 3.58 -8.35
C ARG A 321 20.76 3.92 -8.54
N ASN A 322 20.10 4.49 -7.52
CA ASN A 322 18.63 4.72 -7.50
C ASN A 322 17.81 3.45 -7.73
N ILE A 323 18.27 2.35 -7.20
CA ILE A 323 17.59 1.06 -7.20
C ILE A 323 17.02 0.83 -5.82
N GLU A 324 15.71 0.57 -5.71
CA GLU A 324 15.10 0.11 -4.46
C GLU A 324 15.63 -1.26 -4.09
N PHE A 325 15.85 -1.46 -2.80
CA PHE A 325 16.22 -2.75 -2.27
C PHE A 325 15.06 -3.40 -1.52
N HIS A 326 14.61 -4.55 -2.00
CA HIS A 326 13.62 -5.38 -1.35
C HIS A 326 14.27 -6.63 -0.78
N ALA A 327 14.17 -6.81 0.53
CA ALA A 327 14.69 -8.00 1.21
C ALA A 327 13.69 -9.15 1.06
N TRP A 328 14.12 -10.23 0.41
CA TRP A 328 13.30 -11.40 0.18
C TRP A 328 13.57 -12.48 1.22
N PHE A 329 12.48 -12.88 1.89
CA PHE A 329 12.45 -13.94 2.89
C PHE A 329 11.64 -15.12 2.39
N ASN A 330 12.20 -16.33 2.44
CA ASN A 330 11.39 -17.55 2.44
C ASN A 330 10.89 -17.77 3.88
N PRO A 331 9.57 -17.78 4.13
CA PRO A 331 9.11 -17.71 5.52
C PRO A 331 9.27 -19.00 6.31
N TYR A 332 9.07 -20.19 5.71
CA TYR A 332 8.91 -21.42 6.49
C TYR A 332 9.90 -22.55 6.16
N ARG A 333 10.65 -22.45 5.08
CA ARG A 333 11.63 -23.48 4.76
C ARG A 333 12.77 -23.44 5.77
N ALA A 334 13.01 -24.54 6.43
CA ALA A 334 14.11 -24.69 7.37
C ALA A 334 15.37 -25.29 6.72
N SER A 335 15.22 -26.12 5.70
CA SER A 335 16.33 -26.62 4.89
C SER A 335 15.84 -27.11 3.52
N THR A 336 16.60 -26.84 2.49
CA THR A 336 16.37 -27.37 1.14
C THR A 336 16.63 -28.89 1.09
N SER A 337 17.57 -29.38 1.90
CA SER A 337 17.82 -30.79 2.12
C SER A 337 18.48 -30.99 3.47
N TYR A 338 17.90 -31.84 4.31
CA TYR A 338 18.47 -32.19 5.62
C TYR A 338 19.84 -32.89 5.54
N ARG A 339 20.23 -33.30 4.35
CA ARG A 339 21.52 -33.98 4.09
C ARG A 339 22.62 -33.02 3.61
N ARG A 340 22.24 -31.81 3.20
CA ARG A 340 23.19 -30.87 2.56
C ARG A 340 24.09 -30.17 3.54
N VAL A 341 23.53 -29.65 4.62
CA VAL A 341 24.22 -28.80 5.59
C VAL A 341 23.85 -29.23 6.99
N LYS A 342 24.83 -29.23 7.87
CA LYS A 342 24.56 -29.35 9.31
C LYS A 342 24.07 -28.02 9.84
N ASN A 343 22.86 -28.01 10.37
CA ASN A 343 22.33 -26.83 11.05
C ASN A 343 23.07 -26.57 12.36
N VAL A 344 23.27 -25.31 12.67
CA VAL A 344 23.92 -24.87 13.91
C VAL A 344 23.06 -23.82 14.61
N SER A 345 23.14 -23.77 15.95
CA SER A 345 22.43 -22.75 16.73
C SER A 345 22.87 -21.33 16.26
N PRO A 346 21.94 -20.37 16.16
CA PRO A 346 20.52 -20.39 16.59
C PRO A 346 19.50 -20.80 15.50
N HIS A 347 19.87 -21.67 14.53
CA HIS A 347 18.91 -22.18 13.57
C HIS A 347 17.74 -22.89 14.26
N ILE A 348 16.50 -22.68 13.79
CA ILE A 348 15.30 -23.21 14.45
C ILE A 348 15.30 -24.74 14.56
N ALA A 349 15.92 -25.45 13.60
CA ALA A 349 16.04 -26.90 13.66
C ALA A 349 16.88 -27.38 14.87
N GLU A 350 17.76 -26.53 15.41
CA GLU A 350 18.58 -26.82 16.60
C GLU A 350 17.93 -26.27 17.90
N THR A 351 17.32 -25.07 17.81
CA THR A 351 16.73 -24.44 19.02
C THR A 351 15.34 -24.97 19.36
N ASN A 352 14.55 -25.34 18.35
CA ASN A 352 13.16 -25.80 18.49
C ASN A 352 12.84 -26.93 17.50
N PRO A 353 13.54 -28.08 17.61
CA PRO A 353 13.37 -29.19 16.66
C PRO A 353 11.95 -29.76 16.64
N GLU A 354 11.18 -29.59 17.69
CA GLU A 354 9.78 -30.04 17.83
C GLU A 354 8.82 -29.37 16.84
N VAL A 355 9.19 -28.21 16.28
CA VAL A 355 8.36 -27.46 15.32
C VAL A 355 8.94 -27.48 13.91
N VAL A 356 9.94 -28.31 13.64
CA VAL A 356 10.58 -28.49 12.34
C VAL A 356 10.36 -29.92 11.87
N TYR A 357 9.72 -30.07 10.72
CA TYR A 357 9.31 -31.36 10.19
C TYR A 357 10.10 -31.74 8.94
N ARG A 358 10.38 -33.05 8.82
CA ARG A 358 10.80 -33.61 7.53
C ARG A 358 9.60 -33.69 6.59
N TYR A 359 9.77 -33.19 5.38
CA TYR A 359 8.83 -33.31 4.30
C TYR A 359 9.60 -33.65 3.00
N GLY A 360 9.58 -34.92 2.61
CA GLY A 360 10.50 -35.43 1.62
C GLY A 360 11.96 -35.29 2.09
N THR A 361 12.78 -34.63 1.30
CA THR A 361 14.18 -34.33 1.65
C THR A 361 14.34 -32.98 2.39
N GLN A 362 13.28 -32.19 2.46
CA GLN A 362 13.28 -30.86 3.04
C GLN A 362 13.01 -30.88 4.55
N LEU A 363 13.43 -29.83 5.23
CA LEU A 363 12.94 -29.47 6.55
C LEU A 363 12.03 -28.24 6.43
N TRP A 364 10.90 -28.29 7.12
CA TRP A 364 9.87 -27.25 7.07
C TRP A 364 9.44 -26.85 8.46
N MET A 365 9.34 -25.54 8.70
CA MET A 365 8.81 -25.00 9.95
C MET A 365 7.29 -25.16 9.98
N ASP A 366 6.73 -25.42 11.16
CA ASP A 366 5.28 -25.50 11.35
C ASP A 366 4.65 -24.09 11.32
N PRO A 367 3.88 -23.72 10.29
CA PRO A 367 3.22 -22.41 10.26
C PRO A 367 2.18 -22.19 11.36
N GLY A 368 1.68 -23.27 11.97
CA GLY A 368 0.74 -23.22 13.09
C GLY A 368 1.38 -23.04 14.46
N ALA A 369 2.71 -23.14 14.57
CA ALA A 369 3.40 -23.02 15.86
C ALA A 369 3.68 -21.54 16.19
N LYS A 370 3.28 -21.14 17.40
CA LYS A 370 3.50 -19.75 17.86
C LYS A 370 4.97 -19.35 17.85
N VAL A 371 5.87 -20.25 18.28
CA VAL A 371 7.31 -19.99 18.29
C VAL A 371 7.87 -19.73 16.89
N VAL A 372 7.33 -20.40 15.87
CA VAL A 372 7.69 -20.16 14.46
C VAL A 372 7.19 -18.80 14.01
N GLN A 373 5.92 -18.50 14.28
CA GLN A 373 5.32 -17.20 13.93
C GLN A 373 6.05 -16.03 14.58
N ASP A 374 6.36 -16.15 15.86
CA ASP A 374 7.11 -15.11 16.58
C ASP A 374 8.53 -14.96 16.04
N LYS A 375 9.20 -16.06 15.72
CA LYS A 375 10.56 -16.02 15.16
C LYS A 375 10.58 -15.32 13.79
N ILE A 376 9.70 -15.69 12.89
CA ILE A 376 9.63 -15.08 11.55
C ILE A 376 9.31 -13.59 11.66
N TYR A 377 8.34 -13.23 12.49
CA TYR A 377 8.01 -11.83 12.75
C TYR A 377 9.21 -11.05 13.28
N ASN A 378 9.90 -11.56 14.28
CA ASN A 378 11.06 -10.92 14.90
C ASN A 378 12.23 -10.80 13.90
N VAL A 379 12.48 -11.82 13.10
CA VAL A 379 13.52 -11.80 12.06
C VAL A 379 13.25 -10.71 11.03
N ILE A 380 12.04 -10.63 10.51
CA ILE A 380 11.69 -9.63 9.49
C ILE A 380 11.68 -8.22 10.09
N MET A 381 11.10 -8.06 11.28
CA MET A 381 11.08 -6.75 11.95
C MET A 381 12.48 -6.27 12.37
N ASP A 382 13.38 -7.17 12.71
CA ASP A 382 14.78 -6.83 12.97
C ASP A 382 15.44 -6.21 11.73
N VAL A 383 15.20 -6.75 10.56
CA VAL A 383 15.69 -6.19 9.29
C VAL A 383 15.04 -4.82 9.01
N VAL A 384 13.74 -4.70 9.17
CA VAL A 384 13.03 -3.42 8.99
C VAL A 384 13.60 -2.32 9.90
N GLN A 385 13.89 -2.64 11.14
CA GLN A 385 14.38 -1.68 12.13
C GLN A 385 15.83 -1.30 11.91
N ARG A 386 16.71 -2.26 11.64
CA ARG A 386 18.15 -2.04 11.56
C ARG A 386 18.68 -1.62 10.21
N TYR A 387 17.99 -1.98 9.14
CA TYR A 387 18.45 -1.75 7.76
C TYR A 387 17.54 -0.78 7.02
N ASP A 388 18.12 -0.06 6.08
CA ASP A 388 17.41 0.92 5.25
C ASP A 388 16.79 0.26 4.00
N VAL A 389 16.01 -0.80 4.20
CA VAL A 389 15.29 -1.48 3.12
C VAL A 389 14.15 -0.63 2.59
N ASP A 390 13.87 -0.73 1.29
CA ASP A 390 12.71 -0.11 0.65
C ASP A 390 11.50 -1.03 0.62
N GLY A 391 11.72 -2.33 0.77
CA GLY A 391 10.65 -3.33 0.80
C GLY A 391 11.05 -4.62 1.53
N ILE A 392 10.02 -5.31 1.99
CA ILE A 392 10.05 -6.69 2.46
C ILE A 392 9.25 -7.51 1.48
N HIS A 393 9.82 -8.63 1.04
CA HIS A 393 9.23 -9.49 0.01
C HIS A 393 9.17 -10.93 0.49
N LEU A 394 8.01 -11.56 0.35
CA LEU A 394 7.81 -13.00 0.54
C LEU A 394 7.58 -13.68 -0.80
N ASP A 395 8.06 -14.91 -0.92
CA ASP A 395 7.87 -15.75 -2.10
C ASP A 395 6.55 -16.57 -2.05
N ASP A 396 6.51 -17.71 -2.70
CA ASP A 396 5.34 -18.56 -2.84
C ASP A 396 5.35 -19.79 -1.91
N TYR A 397 6.38 -19.94 -1.07
CA TYR A 397 6.54 -21.09 -0.19
C TYR A 397 5.96 -20.84 1.19
N PHE A 398 4.67 -21.21 1.37
CA PHE A 398 3.97 -21.14 2.66
C PHE A 398 3.97 -22.52 3.31
N TYR A 399 2.94 -23.35 3.12
CA TYR A 399 3.13 -24.80 3.29
C TYR A 399 3.94 -25.32 2.10
N PRO A 400 4.66 -26.45 2.24
CA PRO A 400 5.51 -26.91 1.15
C PRO A 400 4.69 -27.36 -0.07
N TYR A 401 5.28 -27.28 -1.24
CA TYR A 401 4.68 -27.87 -2.44
C TYR A 401 4.40 -29.36 -2.20
N PRO A 402 3.23 -29.86 -2.61
CA PRO A 402 2.79 -31.20 -2.28
C PRO A 402 3.70 -32.25 -2.92
N ILE A 403 3.95 -33.31 -2.15
CA ILE A 403 4.58 -34.55 -2.61
C ILE A 403 3.49 -35.63 -2.63
N ASN A 404 3.39 -36.35 -3.76
CA ASN A 404 2.36 -37.40 -3.92
C ASN A 404 2.40 -38.39 -2.76
N ASN A 405 1.23 -38.69 -2.19
CA ASN A 405 1.03 -39.62 -1.08
C ASN A 405 1.76 -39.25 0.22
N LEU A 406 2.15 -37.98 0.39
CA LEU A 406 2.78 -37.51 1.60
C LEU A 406 1.98 -36.34 2.19
N SER A 407 1.42 -36.54 3.39
CA SER A 407 0.73 -35.48 4.14
C SER A 407 1.75 -34.64 4.91
N PHE A 408 1.48 -33.34 5.03
CA PHE A 408 2.25 -32.49 5.93
C PHE A 408 2.02 -32.93 7.38
N PRO A 409 3.07 -33.16 8.20
CA PRO A 409 2.94 -33.87 9.47
C PRO A 409 2.55 -32.96 10.64
N ASP A 410 1.48 -32.20 10.53
CA ASP A 410 0.96 -31.26 11.53
C ASP A 410 -0.29 -31.75 12.26
N SER A 411 -0.52 -33.07 12.30
CA SER A 411 -1.71 -33.65 12.94
C SER A 411 -1.79 -33.35 14.45
N LYS A 412 -0.64 -33.35 15.16
CA LYS A 412 -0.60 -33.04 16.60
C LYS A 412 -0.98 -31.58 16.90
N PRO A 413 -0.37 -30.55 16.29
CA PRO A 413 -0.77 -29.17 16.53
C PRO A 413 -2.21 -28.90 16.10
N TYR A 414 -2.71 -29.52 15.02
CA TYR A 414 -4.11 -29.41 14.65
C TYR A 414 -5.06 -30.03 15.70
N ALA A 415 -4.73 -31.21 16.22
CA ALA A 415 -5.50 -31.83 17.30
C ALA A 415 -5.51 -30.93 18.55
N ALA A 416 -4.38 -30.33 18.93
CA ALA A 416 -4.30 -29.37 20.03
C ALA A 416 -5.19 -28.14 19.80
N TYR A 417 -5.21 -27.60 18.58
CA TYR A 417 -6.11 -26.52 18.18
C TYR A 417 -7.58 -26.92 18.36
N ARG A 418 -7.98 -28.12 17.90
CA ARG A 418 -9.35 -28.66 18.04
C ARG A 418 -9.74 -28.85 19.51
N ASN A 419 -8.85 -29.41 20.31
CA ASN A 419 -9.05 -29.64 21.74
C ASN A 419 -9.21 -28.35 22.55
N ALA A 420 -8.55 -27.28 22.11
CA ALA A 420 -8.70 -25.94 22.67
C ALA A 420 -9.97 -25.19 22.23
N GLY A 421 -10.89 -25.87 21.51
CA GLY A 421 -12.16 -25.32 21.05
C GLY A 421 -12.12 -24.74 19.63
N GLY A 422 -11.06 -24.94 18.89
CA GLY A 422 -10.94 -24.53 17.50
C GLY A 422 -11.95 -25.24 16.59
N ARG A 423 -12.56 -24.52 15.65
CA ARG A 423 -13.65 -25.06 14.81
C ARG A 423 -13.30 -25.14 13.32
N LEU A 424 -12.19 -24.55 12.89
CA LEU A 424 -11.79 -24.58 11.48
C LEU A 424 -11.45 -26.01 11.02
N SER A 425 -11.73 -26.31 9.76
CA SER A 425 -11.21 -27.52 9.10
C SER A 425 -9.68 -27.48 9.07
N LEU A 426 -9.03 -28.60 8.79
CA LEU A 426 -7.57 -28.65 8.67
C LEU A 426 -7.07 -27.66 7.61
N SER A 427 -7.70 -27.64 6.44
CA SER A 427 -7.32 -26.73 5.35
C SER A 427 -7.52 -25.27 5.72
N ASP A 428 -8.65 -24.94 6.34
CA ASP A 428 -8.93 -23.55 6.78
C ASP A 428 -8.02 -23.13 7.92
N TRP A 429 -7.70 -24.02 8.84
CA TRP A 429 -6.76 -23.77 9.93
C TRP A 429 -5.34 -23.47 9.38
N ARG A 430 -4.87 -24.25 8.41
CA ARG A 430 -3.58 -24.02 7.75
C ARG A 430 -3.57 -22.65 7.05
N ARG A 431 -4.61 -22.32 6.28
CA ARG A 431 -4.73 -20.99 5.65
C ARG A 431 -4.77 -19.87 6.68
N ASN A 432 -5.48 -20.07 7.77
CA ASN A 432 -5.56 -19.09 8.85
C ASN A 432 -4.20 -18.86 9.53
N ASN A 433 -3.38 -19.89 9.70
CA ASN A 433 -2.02 -19.77 10.23
C ASN A 433 -1.17 -18.82 9.37
N VAL A 434 -1.24 -18.96 8.05
CA VAL A 434 -0.55 -18.08 7.11
C VAL A 434 -1.14 -16.66 7.16
N ASN A 435 -2.47 -16.53 7.15
CA ASN A 435 -3.15 -15.24 7.19
C ASN A 435 -2.79 -14.42 8.43
N ILE A 436 -2.74 -15.04 9.60
CA ILE A 436 -2.36 -14.39 10.86
C ILE A 436 -0.94 -13.81 10.75
N MET A 437 0.00 -14.57 10.22
CA MET A 437 1.38 -14.12 10.03
C MET A 437 1.45 -12.91 9.11
N LEU A 438 0.79 -12.98 7.95
CA LEU A 438 0.82 -11.91 6.96
C LEU A 438 0.17 -10.63 7.48
N GLN A 439 -0.97 -10.74 8.15
CA GLN A 439 -1.62 -9.59 8.77
C GLN A 439 -0.77 -8.96 9.86
N ARG A 440 -0.10 -9.78 10.67
CA ARG A 440 0.82 -9.32 11.72
C ARG A 440 2.02 -8.57 11.11
N LEU A 441 2.62 -9.12 10.05
CA LEU A 441 3.73 -8.48 9.33
C LEU A 441 3.29 -7.16 8.69
N TRP A 442 2.16 -7.13 8.02
CA TRP A 442 1.60 -5.91 7.44
C TRP A 442 1.49 -4.80 8.48
N LYS A 443 0.86 -5.09 9.62
CA LYS A 443 0.70 -4.13 10.72
C LYS A 443 2.04 -3.69 11.30
N GLY A 444 2.93 -4.64 11.56
CA GLY A 444 4.24 -4.37 12.15
C GLY A 444 5.13 -3.51 11.28
N ILE A 445 5.23 -3.82 10.00
CA ILE A 445 6.02 -3.06 9.03
C ILE A 445 5.50 -1.63 8.89
N ASN A 446 4.19 -1.47 8.69
CA ASN A 446 3.58 -0.14 8.57
C ASN A 446 3.77 0.72 9.82
N SER A 447 3.68 0.12 11.01
CA SER A 447 3.88 0.83 12.27
C SER A 447 5.33 1.24 12.50
N ALA A 448 6.29 0.42 12.06
CA ALA A 448 7.72 0.66 12.25
C ALA A 448 8.26 1.69 11.25
N LYS A 449 8.01 1.46 9.95
CA LYS A 449 8.45 2.34 8.86
C LYS A 449 7.43 2.32 7.73
N SER A 450 6.58 3.32 7.68
CA SER A 450 5.46 3.40 6.72
C SER A 450 5.90 3.39 5.25
N HIS A 451 7.12 3.86 4.94
CA HIS A 451 7.66 3.87 3.58
C HIS A 451 8.12 2.48 3.11
N VAL A 452 8.35 1.52 4.01
CA VAL A 452 8.76 0.16 3.63
C VAL A 452 7.57 -0.56 3.01
N LYS A 453 7.71 -0.98 1.76
CA LYS A 453 6.71 -1.77 1.03
C LYS A 453 6.68 -3.19 1.56
N PHE A 454 5.50 -3.77 1.64
CA PHE A 454 5.34 -5.20 1.90
C PHE A 454 4.73 -5.86 0.67
N GLY A 455 5.48 -6.74 0.04
CA GLY A 455 5.10 -7.43 -1.19
C GLY A 455 5.15 -8.93 -1.08
N ILE A 456 4.31 -9.61 -1.84
CA ILE A 456 4.25 -11.08 -1.90
C ILE A 456 4.21 -11.50 -3.36
N SER A 457 5.00 -12.52 -3.69
CA SER A 457 5.02 -13.15 -5.01
C SER A 457 4.42 -14.57 -4.93
N PRO A 458 3.08 -14.70 -4.99
CA PRO A 458 2.43 -15.99 -4.91
C PRO A 458 2.57 -16.77 -6.22
N PHE A 459 2.25 -18.06 -6.15
CA PHE A 459 2.03 -18.87 -7.35
C PHE A 459 1.02 -18.17 -8.27
N GLY A 460 1.28 -18.15 -9.57
CA GLY A 460 0.52 -17.34 -10.53
C GLY A 460 -0.94 -17.75 -10.72
N ILE A 461 -1.31 -18.97 -10.32
CA ILE A 461 -2.68 -19.48 -10.30
C ILE A 461 -3.15 -19.53 -8.85
N TYR A 462 -4.20 -18.79 -8.54
CA TYR A 462 -4.85 -18.84 -7.23
C TYR A 462 -5.55 -20.18 -7.02
N ARG A 463 -6.46 -20.52 -7.93
CA ARG A 463 -7.18 -21.80 -8.00
C ARG A 463 -7.50 -22.15 -9.45
N PRO A 464 -7.56 -23.45 -9.81
CA PRO A 464 -8.15 -23.86 -11.08
C PRO A 464 -9.58 -23.33 -11.21
N GLY A 465 -9.93 -22.86 -12.41
CA GLY A 465 -11.24 -22.25 -12.69
C GLY A 465 -11.39 -20.79 -12.23
N GLN A 466 -10.37 -20.20 -11.62
CA GLN A 466 -10.30 -18.78 -11.27
C GLN A 466 -9.05 -18.13 -11.90
N PRO A 467 -9.22 -17.48 -13.10
CA PRO A 467 -10.43 -17.34 -13.92
C PRO A 467 -10.86 -18.62 -14.61
N ALA A 468 -12.08 -18.61 -15.19
CA ALA A 468 -12.61 -19.75 -15.94
C ALA A 468 -11.64 -20.24 -17.02
N GLY A 469 -11.53 -21.56 -17.19
CA GLY A 469 -10.64 -22.21 -18.16
C GLY A 469 -9.20 -22.41 -17.67
N ILE A 470 -8.78 -21.80 -16.59
CA ILE A 470 -7.45 -21.98 -16.01
C ILE A 470 -7.35 -23.33 -15.29
N LYS A 471 -6.24 -24.03 -15.54
CA LYS A 471 -5.91 -25.33 -14.96
C LYS A 471 -4.50 -25.25 -14.35
N GLY A 472 -4.23 -26.11 -13.38
CA GLY A 472 -2.91 -26.20 -12.73
C GLY A 472 -3.04 -26.45 -11.24
N LEU A 473 -1.95 -26.21 -10.50
CA LEU A 473 -1.92 -26.36 -9.06
C LEU A 473 -2.95 -25.44 -8.40
N ASP A 474 -3.72 -25.98 -7.46
CA ASP A 474 -4.58 -25.20 -6.58
C ASP A 474 -3.77 -24.67 -5.39
N ALA A 475 -3.24 -23.47 -5.49
CA ALA A 475 -2.41 -22.87 -4.44
C ALA A 475 -3.19 -22.65 -3.13
N TYR A 476 -4.50 -22.42 -3.23
CA TYR A 476 -5.38 -22.29 -2.08
C TYR A 476 -5.48 -23.58 -1.26
N GLU A 477 -5.58 -24.76 -1.93
CA GLU A 477 -5.68 -26.06 -1.27
C GLU A 477 -4.32 -26.75 -1.05
N ALA A 478 -3.33 -26.52 -1.88
CA ALA A 478 -2.05 -27.22 -1.81
C ALA A 478 -0.98 -26.46 -1.01
N LEU A 479 -0.94 -25.14 -1.11
CA LEU A 479 0.01 -24.27 -0.41
C LEU A 479 -0.63 -23.54 0.77
N TYR A 480 -1.96 -23.65 0.89
CA TYR A 480 -2.77 -22.92 1.87
C TYR A 480 -2.55 -21.42 1.81
N ALA A 481 -2.37 -20.92 0.58
CA ALA A 481 -2.10 -19.54 0.24
C ALA A 481 -3.39 -18.86 -0.27
N ASP A 482 -4.03 -18.07 0.58
CA ASP A 482 -5.23 -17.31 0.22
C ASP A 482 -4.86 -15.91 -0.30
N ALA A 483 -4.09 -15.88 -1.39
CA ALA A 483 -3.55 -14.64 -1.94
C ALA A 483 -4.64 -13.65 -2.41
N LYS A 484 -5.79 -14.14 -2.85
CA LYS A 484 -6.96 -13.32 -3.14
C LYS A 484 -7.41 -12.54 -1.91
N LYS A 485 -7.52 -13.20 -0.76
CA LYS A 485 -7.87 -12.57 0.51
C LYS A 485 -6.86 -11.51 0.92
N TRP A 486 -5.55 -11.80 0.82
CA TRP A 486 -4.52 -10.85 1.20
C TRP A 486 -4.61 -9.56 0.39
N LEU A 487 -4.84 -9.67 -0.91
CA LEU A 487 -5.02 -8.53 -1.80
C LEU A 487 -6.31 -7.77 -1.49
N GLN A 488 -7.43 -8.48 -1.31
CA GLN A 488 -8.74 -7.87 -1.03
C GLN A 488 -8.84 -7.25 0.36
N GLN A 489 -8.08 -7.75 1.34
CA GLN A 489 -7.98 -7.13 2.66
C GLN A 489 -6.94 -6.01 2.72
N GLY A 490 -6.09 -5.89 1.71
CA GLY A 490 -5.03 -4.89 1.67
C GLY A 490 -3.90 -5.16 2.66
N TRP A 491 -3.58 -6.44 2.93
CA TRP A 491 -2.48 -6.84 3.82
C TRP A 491 -1.11 -6.82 3.14
N LEU A 492 -1.00 -6.13 2.04
CA LEU A 492 0.22 -5.95 1.27
C LEU A 492 0.18 -4.64 0.47
N ASP A 493 1.32 -4.14 0.06
CA ASP A 493 1.45 -2.98 -0.81
C ASP A 493 1.48 -3.36 -2.29
N TYR A 494 2.10 -4.48 -2.61
CA TYR A 494 2.07 -5.03 -3.96
C TYR A 494 1.97 -6.55 -3.95
N ILE A 495 1.40 -7.07 -5.00
CA ILE A 495 1.38 -8.50 -5.31
C ILE A 495 2.10 -8.73 -6.63
N ALA A 496 2.98 -9.73 -6.66
CA ALA A 496 3.77 -10.09 -7.84
C ALA A 496 3.52 -11.55 -8.23
N PRO A 497 2.35 -11.88 -8.80
CA PRO A 497 2.05 -13.25 -9.16
C PRO A 497 3.04 -13.77 -10.19
N GLN A 498 3.51 -15.00 -10.01
CA GLN A 498 4.50 -15.65 -10.88
C GLN A 498 3.81 -16.18 -12.13
N LEU A 499 3.75 -15.36 -13.17
CA LEU A 499 3.06 -15.67 -14.43
C LEU A 499 4.04 -16.27 -15.46
N TYR A 500 4.64 -17.41 -15.10
CA TYR A 500 5.72 -18.03 -15.86
C TYR A 500 5.22 -18.96 -16.98
N TRP A 501 4.18 -18.52 -17.67
CA TRP A 501 3.57 -19.24 -18.81
C TRP A 501 3.46 -18.33 -20.04
N ARG A 502 3.50 -18.96 -21.21
CA ARG A 502 3.37 -18.23 -22.47
C ARG A 502 1.95 -17.69 -22.67
N ILE A 503 1.86 -16.67 -23.50
CA ILE A 503 0.60 -16.05 -23.88
C ILE A 503 -0.34 -17.07 -24.57
N ASP A 504 0.21 -17.96 -25.41
CA ASP A 504 -0.52 -18.97 -26.17
C ASP A 504 -0.80 -20.27 -25.38
N GLN A 505 -0.33 -20.38 -24.17
CA GLN A 505 -0.61 -21.52 -23.28
C GLN A 505 -1.99 -21.31 -22.64
N THR A 506 -3.05 -21.68 -23.35
CA THR A 506 -4.44 -21.33 -23.01
C THR A 506 -4.88 -21.72 -21.59
N ALA A 507 -4.41 -22.86 -21.07
CA ALA A 507 -4.75 -23.33 -19.74
C ALA A 507 -4.09 -22.52 -18.61
N GLN A 508 -3.05 -21.71 -18.91
CA GLN A 508 -2.34 -20.82 -17.97
C GLN A 508 -1.98 -19.50 -18.65
N SER A 509 -2.81 -19.02 -19.57
CA SER A 509 -2.52 -17.85 -20.39
C SER A 509 -2.11 -16.63 -19.54
N TYR A 510 -0.93 -16.07 -19.84
CA TYR A 510 -0.41 -14.87 -19.21
C TYR A 510 -1.40 -13.71 -19.15
N PRO A 511 -2.03 -13.26 -20.26
CA PRO A 511 -2.97 -12.15 -20.21
C PRO A 511 -4.24 -12.47 -19.43
N VAL A 512 -4.74 -13.70 -19.50
CA VAL A 512 -5.94 -14.13 -18.77
C VAL A 512 -5.70 -14.08 -17.27
N LEU A 513 -4.57 -14.61 -16.81
CA LEU A 513 -4.18 -14.58 -15.41
C LEU A 513 -3.95 -13.15 -14.90
N LEU A 514 -3.22 -12.32 -15.65
CA LEU A 514 -2.93 -10.95 -15.22
C LEU A 514 -4.22 -10.12 -15.11
N ARG A 515 -5.13 -10.23 -16.05
CA ARG A 515 -6.47 -9.58 -15.98
C ARG A 515 -7.24 -10.02 -14.75
N TRP A 516 -7.16 -11.28 -14.38
CA TRP A 516 -7.82 -11.78 -13.18
C TRP A 516 -7.24 -11.16 -11.92
N TRP A 517 -5.91 -11.16 -11.77
CA TRP A 517 -5.26 -10.55 -10.61
C TRP A 517 -5.60 -9.07 -10.45
N THR A 518 -5.63 -8.32 -11.54
CA THR A 518 -6.04 -6.91 -11.52
C THR A 518 -7.52 -6.75 -11.19
N SER A 519 -8.38 -7.66 -11.63
CA SER A 519 -9.83 -7.59 -11.42
C SER A 519 -10.26 -7.78 -9.96
N ILE A 520 -9.50 -8.53 -9.17
CA ILE A 520 -9.80 -8.80 -7.76
C ILE A 520 -9.16 -7.78 -6.80
N ASN A 521 -8.48 -6.77 -7.31
CA ASN A 521 -7.69 -5.77 -6.57
C ASN A 521 -8.57 -4.65 -6.00
N SER A 522 -9.48 -4.99 -5.09
CA SER A 522 -10.46 -4.05 -4.54
C SER A 522 -9.86 -2.94 -3.66
N LYS A 523 -8.66 -3.15 -3.10
CA LYS A 523 -7.94 -2.15 -2.31
C LYS A 523 -6.98 -1.30 -3.13
N GLN A 524 -6.99 -1.45 -4.45
CA GLN A 524 -6.16 -0.68 -5.38
C GLN A 524 -4.67 -0.72 -5.05
N ARG A 525 -4.19 -1.89 -4.63
CA ARG A 525 -2.76 -2.13 -4.43
C ARG A 525 -2.04 -2.29 -5.77
N HIS A 526 -0.71 -2.30 -5.76
CA HIS A 526 0.05 -2.50 -6.99
C HIS A 526 0.07 -3.97 -7.41
N VAL A 527 -0.10 -4.21 -8.69
CA VAL A 527 0.12 -5.53 -9.31
C VAL A 527 1.34 -5.44 -10.21
N TYR A 528 2.35 -6.24 -9.90
CA TYR A 528 3.56 -6.38 -10.72
C TYR A 528 3.60 -7.79 -11.27
N ALA A 529 3.54 -7.96 -12.59
CA ALA A 529 3.63 -9.28 -13.17
C ALA A 529 5.02 -9.89 -12.96
N GLY A 530 5.07 -11.11 -12.46
CA GLY A 530 6.29 -11.91 -12.44
C GLY A 530 6.51 -12.56 -13.80
N ASN A 531 7.68 -12.34 -14.40
CA ASN A 531 8.04 -12.87 -15.71
C ASN A 531 9.30 -13.71 -15.60
N SER A 532 9.38 -14.81 -16.33
CA SER A 532 10.54 -15.70 -16.31
C SER A 532 11.42 -15.53 -17.55
N VAL A 533 12.54 -14.85 -17.40
CA VAL A 533 13.62 -14.84 -18.41
C VAL A 533 14.45 -16.11 -18.34
N ALA A 534 14.39 -16.84 -17.22
CA ALA A 534 15.05 -18.13 -17.07
C ALA A 534 14.52 -19.20 -18.05
N ARG A 535 13.29 -19.07 -18.50
CA ARG A 535 12.67 -20.00 -19.46
C ARG A 535 13.07 -19.76 -20.91
N LEU A 536 13.72 -18.64 -21.23
CA LEU A 536 14.14 -18.34 -22.60
C LEU A 536 15.09 -19.42 -23.13
N ASP A 537 14.68 -20.15 -24.16
CA ASP A 537 15.40 -21.28 -24.74
C ASP A 537 15.62 -21.17 -26.26
N GLY A 538 15.08 -20.11 -26.89
CA GLY A 538 15.13 -19.89 -28.33
C GLY A 538 14.21 -20.80 -29.15
N LYS A 539 13.50 -21.70 -28.49
CA LYS A 539 12.55 -22.66 -29.12
C LYS A 539 11.10 -22.27 -28.80
N ALA A 540 10.55 -22.83 -27.72
CA ALA A 540 9.22 -22.49 -27.24
C ALA A 540 9.16 -21.10 -26.60
N TRP A 541 10.24 -20.69 -25.92
CA TRP A 541 10.39 -19.40 -25.27
C TRP A 541 11.41 -18.52 -26.00
N LYS A 542 10.92 -17.63 -26.86
CA LYS A 542 11.72 -16.64 -27.57
C LYS A 542 11.64 -15.29 -26.89
N GLN A 543 12.65 -14.42 -27.06
CA GLN A 543 12.67 -13.10 -26.46
C GLN A 543 11.39 -12.27 -26.74
N ARG A 544 10.79 -12.42 -27.93
CA ARG A 544 9.55 -11.74 -28.31
C ARG A 544 8.38 -12.05 -27.37
N GLU A 545 8.40 -13.20 -26.71
CA GLU A 545 7.40 -13.56 -25.69
C GLU A 545 7.44 -12.58 -24.52
N ILE A 546 8.64 -12.31 -23.99
CA ILE A 546 8.82 -11.34 -22.91
C ILE A 546 8.45 -9.93 -23.36
N VAL A 547 8.81 -9.53 -24.59
CA VAL A 547 8.43 -8.23 -25.14
C VAL A 547 6.91 -8.07 -25.18
N LYS A 548 6.19 -9.09 -25.64
CA LYS A 548 4.72 -9.08 -25.66
C LYS A 548 4.11 -9.08 -24.27
N GLN A 549 4.67 -9.86 -23.35
CA GLN A 549 4.19 -9.91 -21.96
C GLN A 549 4.30 -8.53 -21.28
N VAL A 550 5.40 -7.81 -21.44
CA VAL A 550 5.54 -6.45 -20.94
C VAL A 550 4.51 -5.51 -21.58
N GLY A 551 4.27 -5.63 -22.88
CA GLY A 551 3.22 -4.88 -23.58
C GLY A 551 1.82 -5.13 -23.00
N ILE A 552 1.49 -6.38 -22.68
CA ILE A 552 0.23 -6.76 -22.04
C ILE A 552 0.13 -6.15 -20.63
N SER A 553 1.20 -6.24 -19.84
CA SER A 553 1.25 -5.62 -18.51
C SER A 553 0.98 -4.11 -18.59
N ARG A 554 1.59 -3.43 -19.55
CA ARG A 554 1.38 -1.99 -19.76
C ARG A 554 -0.03 -1.65 -20.26
N SER A 555 -0.66 -2.52 -21.04
CA SER A 555 -2.05 -2.33 -21.51
C SER A 555 -3.08 -2.35 -20.38
N LEU A 556 -2.74 -2.95 -19.24
CA LEU A 556 -3.58 -3.03 -18.04
C LEU A 556 -3.20 -2.00 -16.97
N ARG A 557 -2.48 -0.96 -17.35
CA ARG A 557 -2.01 0.09 -16.42
C ARG A 557 -3.15 0.75 -15.66
N GLU A 558 -4.24 1.06 -16.32
CA GLU A 558 -5.42 1.67 -15.69
C GLU A 558 -6.08 0.74 -14.65
N GLN A 559 -5.82 -0.56 -14.72
CA GLN A 559 -6.23 -1.56 -13.74
C GLN A 559 -5.14 -1.84 -12.69
N LEU A 560 -4.12 -0.98 -12.60
CA LEU A 560 -3.02 -1.05 -11.65
C LEU A 560 -2.02 -2.20 -11.88
N SER A 561 -1.90 -2.68 -13.11
CA SER A 561 -0.73 -3.44 -13.57
C SER A 561 0.40 -2.44 -13.83
N LEU A 562 1.29 -2.26 -12.83
CA LEU A 562 2.19 -1.10 -12.79
C LEU A 562 3.66 -1.46 -12.94
N GLY A 563 3.95 -2.66 -13.42
CA GLY A 563 5.32 -3.06 -13.66
C GLY A 563 5.51 -4.57 -13.76
N ASN A 564 6.77 -4.95 -13.86
CA ASN A 564 7.19 -6.32 -14.01
C ASN A 564 8.39 -6.61 -13.11
N ILE A 565 8.47 -7.85 -12.63
CA ILE A 565 9.64 -8.37 -11.92
C ILE A 565 10.13 -9.59 -12.68
N PHE A 566 11.42 -9.62 -13.03
CA PHE A 566 11.99 -10.67 -13.88
C PHE A 566 12.76 -11.71 -13.06
N PHE A 567 12.40 -12.94 -13.22
CA PHE A 567 13.12 -14.07 -12.67
C PHE A 567 14.06 -14.64 -13.74
N SER A 568 15.37 -14.52 -13.71
CA SER A 568 16.09 -13.84 -12.65
C SER A 568 17.29 -13.06 -13.23
N ALA A 569 18.06 -12.43 -12.37
CA ALA A 569 19.19 -11.58 -12.77
C ALA A 569 20.23 -12.32 -13.61
N SER A 570 20.47 -13.61 -13.39
CA SER A 570 21.41 -14.41 -14.21
C SER A 570 21.02 -14.42 -15.68
N GLY A 571 19.76 -14.61 -16.00
CA GLY A 571 19.27 -14.55 -17.39
C GLY A 571 19.47 -13.19 -18.05
N ILE A 572 19.35 -12.12 -17.27
CA ILE A 572 19.61 -10.74 -17.72
C ILE A 572 21.11 -10.54 -17.96
N GLN A 573 21.97 -10.97 -17.02
CA GLN A 573 23.43 -10.83 -17.16
C GLN A 573 23.98 -11.61 -18.34
N GLU A 574 23.48 -12.82 -18.58
CA GLU A 574 23.85 -13.67 -19.69
C GLU A 574 23.35 -13.16 -21.06
N ASN A 575 22.54 -12.12 -21.07
CA ASN A 575 21.80 -11.68 -22.26
C ASN A 575 21.09 -12.84 -22.95
N ARG A 576 20.38 -13.66 -22.18
CA ARG A 576 19.77 -14.90 -22.65
C ARG A 576 18.80 -14.61 -23.79
N GLN A 577 19.05 -15.22 -24.95
CA GLN A 577 18.30 -15.02 -26.19
C GLN A 577 18.19 -13.55 -26.61
N GLY A 578 19.17 -12.71 -26.26
CA GLY A 578 19.20 -11.29 -26.62
C GLY A 578 18.24 -10.42 -25.82
N ILE A 579 17.74 -10.87 -24.66
CA ILE A 579 16.75 -10.13 -23.88
C ILE A 579 17.28 -8.78 -23.35
N THR A 580 18.57 -8.73 -22.98
CA THR A 580 19.20 -7.51 -22.49
C THR A 580 19.19 -6.41 -23.56
N ASP A 581 19.46 -6.79 -24.82
CA ASP A 581 19.40 -5.88 -25.96
C ASP A 581 17.99 -5.31 -26.16
N LYS A 582 16.95 -6.13 -25.89
CA LYS A 582 15.54 -5.67 -25.95
C LYS A 582 15.17 -4.76 -24.78
N PHE A 583 15.67 -4.98 -23.60
CA PHE A 583 15.49 -4.02 -22.52
C PHE A 583 16.07 -2.65 -22.91
N LYS A 584 17.30 -2.63 -23.39
CA LYS A 584 18.01 -1.41 -23.73
C LYS A 584 17.38 -0.64 -24.92
N SER A 585 17.04 -1.35 -25.97
CA SER A 585 16.56 -0.75 -27.23
C SER A 585 15.07 -0.48 -27.28
N LEU A 586 14.25 -1.16 -26.49
CA LEU A 586 12.81 -1.15 -26.63
C LEU A 586 12.04 -1.04 -25.32
N LEU A 587 12.24 -1.99 -24.38
CA LEU A 587 11.37 -2.12 -23.21
C LEU A 587 11.65 -1.04 -22.17
N TYR A 588 12.91 -0.81 -21.83
CA TYR A 588 13.38 0.12 -20.81
C TYR A 588 14.32 1.16 -21.41
N LYS A 589 13.88 1.77 -22.49
CA LYS A 589 14.66 2.79 -23.21
C LYS A 589 14.76 4.11 -22.45
N GLU A 590 13.72 4.47 -21.71
CA GLU A 590 13.60 5.71 -20.99
C GLU A 590 13.47 5.44 -19.48
N PRO A 591 14.03 6.30 -18.62
CA PRO A 591 13.90 6.15 -17.19
C PRO A 591 12.44 6.24 -16.74
N ALA A 592 12.12 5.58 -15.64
CA ALA A 592 10.84 5.67 -14.97
C ALA A 592 11.06 5.66 -13.45
N LEU A 593 10.22 6.40 -12.74
CA LEU A 593 10.16 6.32 -11.29
C LEU A 593 9.35 5.09 -10.87
N VAL A 594 9.60 4.60 -9.68
CA VAL A 594 8.71 3.63 -9.03
C VAL A 594 7.35 4.25 -8.74
N THR A 595 6.37 3.42 -8.51
CA THR A 595 4.98 3.84 -8.30
C THR A 595 4.77 4.41 -6.89
N THR A 596 3.97 5.45 -6.79
CA THR A 596 3.54 6.02 -5.50
C THR A 596 2.54 5.10 -4.80
N MET A 597 2.40 5.24 -3.48
CA MET A 597 1.46 4.46 -2.66
C MET A 597 0.36 5.37 -2.08
N PRO A 598 -0.70 5.68 -2.84
CA PRO A 598 -1.74 6.63 -2.41
C PRO A 598 -2.47 6.22 -1.13
N TRP A 599 -2.49 4.93 -0.79
CA TRP A 599 -3.10 4.43 0.45
C TRP A 599 -2.24 4.71 1.71
N LYS A 600 -1.00 5.18 1.53
CA LYS A 600 -0.10 5.56 2.62
C LYS A 600 0.10 7.06 2.69
N ASP A 601 0.53 7.67 1.58
CA ASP A 601 0.86 9.08 1.52
C ASP A 601 0.86 9.61 0.08
N THR A 602 0.31 10.81 -0.09
CA THR A 602 0.26 11.52 -1.37
C THR A 602 0.97 12.87 -1.33
N ILE A 603 1.75 13.11 -0.28
CA ILE A 603 2.38 14.39 -0.01
C ILE A 603 3.57 14.58 -0.92
N GLN A 604 3.62 15.72 -1.55
CA GLN A 604 4.81 16.12 -2.27
C GLN A 604 5.87 16.61 -1.29
N PRO A 605 7.14 16.16 -1.41
CA PRO A 605 8.23 16.72 -0.63
C PRO A 605 8.47 18.19 -0.99
N ALA A 606 9.21 18.90 -0.16
CA ALA A 606 9.64 20.24 -0.45
C ALA A 606 10.49 20.27 -1.74
N SER A 607 10.25 21.26 -2.59
CA SER A 607 11.06 21.48 -3.78
C SER A 607 12.52 21.77 -3.42
N PRO A 608 13.49 21.43 -4.30
CA PRO A 608 14.87 21.82 -4.09
C PRO A 608 15.00 23.36 -4.03
N VAL A 609 15.99 23.81 -3.27
CA VAL A 609 16.30 25.25 -3.13
C VAL A 609 17.68 25.57 -3.71
N ALA A 610 17.99 26.84 -3.84
CA ALA A 610 19.27 27.32 -4.39
C ALA A 610 19.65 26.68 -5.74
N VAL A 611 18.64 26.47 -6.60
CA VAL A 611 18.84 25.88 -7.92
C VAL A 611 19.51 26.93 -8.80
N GLN A 612 20.72 26.63 -9.27
CA GLN A 612 21.55 27.54 -10.09
C GLN A 612 22.15 26.82 -11.28
N ALA A 613 22.38 27.55 -12.36
CA ALA A 613 22.98 27.03 -13.56
C ALA A 613 24.20 27.91 -13.95
N GLU A 614 25.36 27.27 -14.06
CA GLU A 614 26.60 27.92 -14.46
C GLU A 614 27.54 26.93 -15.16
N ASN A 615 28.16 27.34 -16.25
CA ASN A 615 29.19 26.54 -16.94
C ASN A 615 28.76 25.10 -17.26
N ARG A 616 27.55 24.92 -17.81
CA ARG A 616 26.95 23.60 -18.15
C ARG A 616 26.69 22.71 -16.91
N LYS A 617 26.64 23.32 -15.75
CA LYS A 617 26.40 22.64 -14.48
C LYS A 617 25.18 23.22 -13.78
N ILE A 618 24.29 22.38 -13.34
CA ILE A 618 23.16 22.72 -12.47
C ILE A 618 23.50 22.22 -11.07
N THR A 619 23.32 23.10 -10.07
CA THR A 619 23.50 22.75 -8.66
C THR A 619 22.23 23.07 -7.87
N TRP A 620 21.98 22.35 -6.79
CA TRP A 620 20.83 22.57 -5.90
C TRP A 620 21.13 22.11 -4.48
N ALA A 621 20.22 22.43 -3.58
CA ALA A 621 20.24 21.97 -2.21
C ALA A 621 18.85 21.43 -1.82
N THR A 622 18.80 20.67 -0.72
CA THR A 622 17.54 20.18 -0.17
C THR A 622 16.69 21.33 0.37
N GLY A 623 15.39 21.29 0.09
CA GLY A 623 14.40 22.19 0.67
C GLY A 623 13.88 21.71 2.04
N GLY A 624 14.38 20.55 2.53
CA GLY A 624 13.99 19.93 3.78
C GLY A 624 13.28 18.58 3.58
N GLY A 625 13.07 17.89 4.70
CA GLY A 625 12.45 16.55 4.72
C GLY A 625 13.42 15.44 4.31
N GLU A 626 12.90 14.22 4.29
CA GLU A 626 13.65 13.03 3.91
C GLU A 626 13.58 12.81 2.40
N ILE A 627 14.68 13.06 1.72
CA ILE A 627 14.82 12.92 0.26
C ILE A 627 15.47 11.58 -0.05
N ARG A 628 14.90 10.84 -1.00
CA ARG A 628 15.45 9.61 -1.56
C ARG A 628 16.34 9.88 -2.76
N SER A 629 15.86 10.71 -3.68
CA SER A 629 16.53 10.99 -4.95
C SER A 629 16.10 12.34 -5.53
N TRP A 630 16.75 12.73 -6.60
CA TRP A 630 16.44 13.91 -7.40
C TRP A 630 16.08 13.49 -8.82
N THR A 631 15.16 14.19 -9.44
CA THR A 631 14.86 14.04 -10.86
C THR A 631 15.22 15.30 -11.62
N LEU A 632 15.87 15.12 -12.76
CA LEU A 632 16.22 16.18 -13.69
C LEU A 632 15.45 15.99 -14.98
N TYR A 633 14.66 16.98 -15.34
CA TYR A 633 13.88 17.01 -16.57
C TYR A 633 14.46 18.06 -17.52
N LYS A 634 14.48 17.75 -18.82
CA LYS A 634 14.77 18.70 -19.87
C LYS A 634 13.49 19.09 -20.59
N LYS A 635 13.30 20.38 -20.84
CA LYS A 635 12.18 20.86 -21.63
C LYS A 635 12.44 20.56 -23.11
N SER A 636 11.49 19.92 -23.76
CA SER A 636 11.48 19.69 -25.21
C SER A 636 10.10 20.11 -25.71
N ASP A 637 10.06 21.18 -26.50
CA ASP A 637 8.84 21.87 -26.90
C ASP A 637 7.97 22.21 -25.67
N ASN A 638 6.77 21.66 -25.57
CA ASN A 638 5.87 21.87 -24.43
C ASN A 638 5.94 20.76 -23.36
N ASN A 639 6.84 19.79 -23.54
CA ASN A 639 6.92 18.62 -22.66
C ASN A 639 8.19 18.65 -21.80
N TRP A 640 8.11 18.02 -20.63
CA TRP A 640 9.24 17.75 -19.76
C TRP A 640 9.65 16.28 -19.91
N ILE A 641 10.90 16.05 -20.30
CA ILE A 641 11.47 14.71 -20.51
C ILE A 641 12.39 14.40 -19.34
N LEU A 642 12.14 13.27 -18.64
CA LEU A 642 13.01 12.81 -17.57
C LEU A 642 14.36 12.35 -18.15
N GLU A 643 15.43 13.07 -17.83
CA GLU A 643 16.77 12.73 -18.29
C GLU A 643 17.56 11.90 -17.29
N GLN A 644 17.49 12.28 -16.01
CA GLN A 644 18.27 11.64 -14.96
C GLN A 644 17.47 11.49 -13.68
N VAL A 645 17.70 10.36 -13.01
CA VAL A 645 17.35 10.14 -11.60
C VAL A 645 18.65 10.04 -10.82
N LEU A 646 18.86 10.91 -9.85
CA LEU A 646 20.14 11.04 -9.14
C LEU A 646 19.95 10.63 -7.66
N PRO A 647 20.94 9.97 -7.04
CA PRO A 647 20.89 9.65 -5.62
C PRO A 647 20.91 10.93 -4.78
N LYS A 648 20.39 10.83 -3.56
CA LYS A 648 20.19 11.99 -2.67
C LYS A 648 21.47 12.79 -2.39
N GLU A 649 22.62 12.12 -2.37
CA GLU A 649 23.92 12.75 -2.14
C GLU A 649 24.44 13.58 -3.32
N LYS A 650 23.86 13.36 -4.51
CA LYS A 650 24.29 14.03 -5.74
C LYS A 650 23.42 15.25 -6.03
N THR A 651 23.91 16.41 -5.63
CA THR A 651 23.21 17.70 -5.74
C THR A 651 23.72 18.56 -6.88
N GLU A 652 24.24 17.93 -7.93
CA GLU A 652 24.71 18.59 -9.15
C GLU A 652 24.58 17.69 -10.37
N ALA A 653 24.44 18.30 -11.53
CA ALA A 653 24.43 17.60 -12.81
C ALA A 653 25.11 18.46 -13.90
N THR A 654 25.90 17.80 -14.75
CA THR A 654 26.42 18.41 -15.98
C THR A 654 25.45 18.18 -17.12
N VAL A 655 25.05 19.21 -17.82
CA VAL A 655 24.00 19.17 -18.84
C VAL A 655 24.39 19.95 -20.11
N GLU A 656 23.74 19.62 -21.21
CA GLU A 656 23.81 20.45 -22.43
C GLU A 656 22.92 21.68 -22.29
N PRO A 657 23.18 22.74 -23.08
CA PRO A 657 22.34 23.95 -23.08
C PRO A 657 20.86 23.62 -23.25
N GLY A 658 20.01 24.30 -22.47
CA GLY A 658 18.57 24.10 -22.50
C GLY A 658 17.87 24.56 -21.22
N THR A 659 16.59 24.32 -21.15
CA THR A 659 15.76 24.59 -19.96
C THR A 659 15.49 23.28 -19.22
N TYR A 660 15.74 23.33 -17.92
CA TYR A 660 15.65 22.15 -17.05
C TYR A 660 14.73 22.41 -15.85
N ALA A 661 14.23 21.35 -15.25
CA ALA A 661 13.53 21.37 -13.97
C ALA A 661 14.11 20.31 -13.03
N VAL A 662 14.38 20.70 -11.79
CA VAL A 662 14.88 19.80 -10.75
C VAL A 662 13.76 19.57 -9.73
N CYS A 663 13.47 18.31 -9.44
CA CYS A 663 12.49 17.90 -8.44
C CYS A 663 13.14 17.05 -7.35
N ALA A 664 12.56 17.06 -6.17
CA ALA A 664 12.87 16.15 -5.06
C ALA A 664 11.92 14.96 -5.06
N ILE A 665 12.43 13.78 -4.72
CA ILE A 665 11.66 12.54 -4.55
C ILE A 665 11.83 12.06 -3.12
N ASP A 666 10.71 11.78 -2.43
CA ASP A 666 10.73 11.23 -1.08
C ASP A 666 10.81 9.70 -1.06
N ARG A 667 10.79 9.10 0.16
CA ARG A 667 10.87 7.65 0.34
C ARG A 667 9.62 6.90 -0.13
N MET A 668 8.50 7.59 -0.36
CA MET A 668 7.27 7.02 -0.93
C MET A 668 7.12 7.31 -2.43
N ALA A 669 8.20 7.78 -3.06
CA ALA A 669 8.28 8.13 -4.47
C ALA A 669 7.40 9.32 -4.89
N ASN A 670 6.89 10.10 -3.95
CA ASN A 670 6.22 11.36 -4.26
C ASN A 670 7.23 12.39 -4.78
N GLN A 671 6.83 13.12 -5.81
CA GLN A 671 7.68 14.12 -6.45
C GLN A 671 7.23 15.54 -6.11
N SER A 672 8.18 16.40 -5.76
CA SER A 672 7.92 17.82 -5.56
C SER A 672 7.57 18.54 -6.86
N ALA A 673 7.08 19.77 -6.74
CA ALA A 673 7.11 20.70 -7.87
C ALA A 673 8.57 20.93 -8.34
N GLY A 674 8.75 21.13 -9.63
CA GLY A 674 10.05 21.32 -10.27
C GLY A 674 10.49 22.77 -10.25
N ILE A 675 11.74 23.01 -9.92
CA ILE A 675 12.35 24.35 -10.00
C ILE A 675 13.03 24.48 -11.36
N VAL A 676 12.61 25.47 -12.12
CA VAL A 676 13.07 25.70 -13.50
C VAL A 676 14.34 26.50 -13.51
N VAL A 677 15.30 26.10 -14.34
CA VAL A 677 16.55 26.77 -14.58
C VAL A 677 16.94 26.64 -16.06
N THR A 678 17.60 27.67 -16.62
CA THR A 678 18.08 27.68 -18.01
C THR A 678 19.58 27.86 -18.04
N ILE A 679 20.26 27.10 -18.90
CA ILE A 679 21.71 27.12 -19.12
C ILE A 679 22.00 27.57 -20.55
#